data_440678768ae5e03faefb1e3be24aedcf
#
_entry.id   440678768ae5e03faefb1e3be24aedcf
#
_cell.length_a   1.000
_cell.length_b   1.000
_cell.length_c   1.000
_cell.angle_alpha   90.00
_cell.angle_beta   90.00
_cell.angle_gamma   90.00
#
_symmetry.space_group_name_H-M   'P 1'
#
loop_
_entity.id
_entity.type
_entity.pdbx_description
1 polymer ?
#
loop_
_entity_poly.entity_id
_entity_poly.type
_entity_poly.pdbx_seq_one_letter_code
_entity_poly.pdbx_strand_id
1 'polypeptide(L)'
;MLFLFFGDFKASLIVGASMPISLFLTLILMSMMGFSMNIVTLGSLVIAIGMMVDASIVVIESCFRRQKSTPDLKQAALEGTKEVTASIIASTITTIVVYLPLATMKGLSGQMFEQLGFTIVFAMLASLIAAMMLVPLFYTVFKPKEKENLPIDKLLKKFTTWYQKILRKLMKRRKTVVGVAVALMIGTVLLAGTLDMELIPAADEGVVAVTVNFRSGTTLEKEDEALKLWEQIAEEEPDVEFYSVSISGSSATLTADLIKKRTLTTAQIVDKWNEIAAGMTDMDVTVTSSGSSMSSMMSTSSYEIDLQGNDRAELAQAAEDLQAEIEKIDGVVKTENSLVNSTTLAKVVVDPLKAMQYGLTPIQVGMTIHNVLSGMNPLTITNDGSEYAVWLEYPEGSYDDLNLLMDLGLDTSFGTVVPLRDIAEINYAQSQETIMKQDGLYQVSVTSTMTSEKIFDAQNAINDLVDHTVFPDSVTPADSMMTGMMNDELQALLQAILVATFLVFLVMAMQFESPRFSFMVMMCIPFALIGSFLLLFITQSTISMVSLMGFLMLMGIVVNNGILFVDSANMLREEGMSTEDALVASGSTRLRPILMTTLTTILSMIPMGLGLGDNGVMMQGMALVIIGGLTASTILTLILIPTFYLIFDKRSRQERRAAKKLAKSQRSGKTGDAENE
;
A
#
# COMPACT_ATOMS: atom_id res chain seq x y z
N MET A 1 -20.10 -21.12 -4.21
CA MET A 1 -20.72 -20.04 -5.00
C MET A 1 -21.23 -20.52 -6.38
N LEU A 2 -20.37 -20.99 -7.26
CA LEU A 2 -20.75 -21.47 -8.60
C LEU A 2 -21.84 -22.56 -8.59
N PHE A 3 -21.72 -23.51 -7.66
CA PHE A 3 -22.74 -24.57 -7.48
C PHE A 3 -24.14 -24.01 -7.15
N LEU A 4 -24.20 -22.93 -6.40
CA LEU A 4 -25.45 -22.27 -6.04
C LEU A 4 -26.18 -21.70 -7.26
N PHE A 5 -25.43 -21.16 -8.24
CA PHE A 5 -25.98 -20.55 -9.44
C PHE A 5 -26.26 -21.55 -10.57
N PHE A 6 -25.36 -22.52 -10.80
CA PHE A 6 -25.56 -23.52 -11.88
C PHE A 6 -26.41 -24.68 -11.46
N GLY A 7 -26.46 -24.99 -10.14
CA GLY A 7 -27.20 -26.16 -9.61
C GLY A 7 -26.66 -27.53 -10.06
N ASP A 8 -25.59 -27.53 -10.84
CA ASP A 8 -24.91 -28.73 -11.33
C ASP A 8 -23.45 -28.74 -10.85
N PHE A 9 -23.11 -29.83 -10.17
CA PHE A 9 -21.75 -30.04 -9.67
C PHE A 9 -20.72 -30.11 -10.82
N LYS A 10 -21.11 -30.69 -11.95
CA LYS A 10 -20.23 -30.82 -13.12
C LYS A 10 -19.90 -29.48 -13.74
N ALA A 11 -20.88 -28.56 -13.87
CA ALA A 11 -20.69 -27.22 -14.35
C ALA A 11 -19.76 -26.44 -13.42
N SER A 12 -19.97 -26.53 -12.11
CA SER A 12 -19.13 -25.89 -11.11
C SER A 12 -17.71 -26.47 -11.09
N LEU A 13 -17.55 -27.78 -11.32
CA LEU A 13 -16.26 -28.44 -11.40
C LEU A 13 -15.48 -28.01 -12.64
N ILE A 14 -16.13 -27.82 -13.79
CA ILE A 14 -15.47 -27.32 -15.01
C ILE A 14 -14.82 -25.98 -14.79
N VAL A 15 -15.58 -25.02 -14.22
CA VAL A 15 -15.05 -23.69 -13.91
C VAL A 15 -14.03 -23.77 -12.77
N GLY A 16 -14.29 -24.58 -11.74
CA GLY A 16 -13.36 -24.80 -10.63
C GLY A 16 -12.03 -25.42 -11.06
N ALA A 17 -12.04 -26.36 -12.01
CA ALA A 17 -10.82 -26.99 -12.53
C ALA A 17 -9.97 -26.06 -13.43
N SER A 18 -10.59 -25.05 -14.04
CA SER A 18 -9.85 -24.07 -14.85
C SER A 18 -8.93 -23.19 -13.99
N MET A 19 -9.29 -22.94 -12.70
CA MET A 19 -8.50 -22.10 -11.79
C MET A 19 -7.10 -22.68 -11.50
N PRO A 20 -6.96 -23.92 -10.97
CA PRO A 20 -5.65 -24.50 -10.70
C PRO A 20 -4.76 -24.56 -11.95
N ILE A 21 -5.34 -24.87 -13.10
CA ILE A 21 -4.59 -24.95 -14.35
C ILE A 21 -4.09 -23.58 -14.76
N SER A 22 -4.92 -22.53 -14.68
CA SER A 22 -4.51 -21.15 -14.93
C SER A 22 -3.46 -20.69 -13.93
N LEU A 23 -3.59 -21.07 -12.66
CA LEU A 23 -2.62 -20.74 -11.62
C LEU A 23 -1.25 -21.39 -11.88
N PHE A 24 -1.22 -22.70 -12.23
CA PHE A 24 0.03 -23.36 -12.60
C PHE A 24 0.69 -22.73 -13.82
N LEU A 25 -0.10 -22.37 -14.84
CA LEU A 25 0.42 -21.67 -16.01
C LEU A 25 0.99 -20.29 -15.64
N THR A 26 0.34 -19.57 -14.74
CA THR A 26 0.84 -18.30 -14.19
C THR A 26 2.18 -18.48 -13.49
N LEU A 27 2.31 -19.49 -12.62
CA LEU A 27 3.55 -19.79 -11.91
C LEU A 27 4.70 -20.16 -12.88
N ILE A 28 4.40 -20.87 -13.96
CA ILE A 28 5.38 -21.19 -15.01
C ILE A 28 5.85 -19.88 -15.67
N LEU A 29 4.93 -18.97 -16.04
CA LEU A 29 5.30 -17.69 -16.66
C LEU A 29 6.09 -16.80 -15.70
N MET A 30 5.72 -16.76 -14.41
CA MET A 30 6.49 -16.05 -13.38
C MET A 30 7.92 -16.59 -13.25
N SER A 31 8.06 -17.93 -13.20
CA SER A 31 9.37 -18.59 -13.13
C SER A 31 10.23 -18.29 -14.37
N MET A 32 9.65 -18.25 -15.57
CA MET A 32 10.37 -17.89 -16.81
C MET A 32 10.88 -16.44 -16.81
N MET A 33 10.17 -15.54 -16.10
CA MET A 33 10.58 -14.14 -15.96
C MET A 33 11.49 -13.90 -14.74
N GLY A 34 11.80 -14.94 -13.96
CA GLY A 34 12.66 -14.83 -12.78
C GLY A 34 11.98 -14.19 -11.57
N PHE A 35 10.65 -14.11 -11.53
CA PHE A 35 9.92 -13.54 -10.40
C PHE A 35 9.88 -14.51 -9.21
N SER A 36 10.12 -13.97 -8.02
CA SER A 36 10.05 -14.71 -6.76
C SER A 36 8.62 -14.82 -6.23
N MET A 37 8.36 -15.88 -5.45
CA MET A 37 7.14 -15.98 -4.66
C MET A 37 7.33 -15.22 -3.35
N ASN A 38 6.73 -14.05 -3.25
CA ASN A 38 6.74 -13.19 -2.07
C ASN A 38 5.29 -12.81 -1.68
N ILE A 39 5.14 -12.06 -0.59
CA ILE A 39 3.81 -11.63 -0.08
C ILE A 39 3.01 -10.90 -1.16
N VAL A 40 3.67 -10.02 -1.93
CA VAL A 40 3.04 -9.22 -2.98
C VAL A 40 2.54 -10.10 -4.13
N THR A 41 3.38 -11.03 -4.61
CA THR A 41 3.00 -11.96 -5.69
C THR A 41 1.94 -12.96 -5.26
N LEU A 42 2.01 -13.46 -4.01
CA LEU A 42 0.97 -14.34 -3.45
C LEU A 42 -0.36 -13.60 -3.28
N GLY A 43 -0.34 -12.36 -2.77
CA GLY A 43 -1.52 -11.49 -2.71
C GLY A 43 -2.12 -11.24 -4.09
N SER A 44 -1.28 -11.01 -5.10
CA SER A 44 -1.70 -10.86 -6.49
C SER A 44 -2.39 -12.09 -7.05
N LEU A 45 -1.89 -13.29 -6.72
CA LEU A 45 -2.52 -14.55 -7.12
C LEU A 45 -3.90 -14.73 -6.47
N VAL A 46 -4.06 -14.35 -5.21
CA VAL A 46 -5.38 -14.40 -4.53
C VAL A 46 -6.39 -13.50 -5.26
N ILE A 47 -5.98 -12.30 -5.63
CA ILE A 47 -6.82 -11.36 -6.39
C ILE A 47 -7.12 -11.92 -7.78
N ALA A 48 -6.08 -12.43 -8.45
CA ALA A 48 -6.20 -13.01 -9.78
C ALA A 48 -7.16 -14.20 -9.82
N ILE A 49 -7.19 -15.05 -8.79
CA ILE A 49 -8.16 -16.16 -8.66
C ILE A 49 -9.60 -15.65 -8.78
N GLY A 50 -9.93 -14.53 -8.11
CA GLY A 50 -11.26 -13.91 -8.22
C GLY A 50 -11.61 -13.46 -9.63
N MET A 51 -10.64 -12.96 -10.39
CA MET A 51 -10.82 -12.46 -11.76
C MET A 51 -10.75 -13.58 -12.82
N MET A 52 -9.95 -14.63 -12.59
CA MET A 52 -9.79 -15.75 -13.52
C MET A 52 -11.09 -16.48 -13.82
N VAL A 53 -12.01 -16.50 -12.86
CA VAL A 53 -13.29 -17.21 -12.98
C VAL A 53 -14.22 -16.55 -13.98
N ASP A 54 -14.09 -15.25 -14.18
CA ASP A 54 -15.01 -14.44 -14.98
C ASP A 54 -15.10 -14.93 -16.44
N ALA A 55 -13.99 -15.08 -17.13
CA ALA A 55 -13.96 -15.59 -18.50
C ALA A 55 -14.57 -16.99 -18.61
N SER A 56 -14.27 -17.88 -17.68
CA SER A 56 -14.79 -19.25 -17.65
C SER A 56 -16.30 -19.30 -17.42
N ILE A 57 -16.84 -18.43 -16.57
CA ILE A 57 -18.30 -18.29 -16.33
C ILE A 57 -19.00 -17.85 -17.63
N VAL A 58 -18.48 -16.85 -18.32
CA VAL A 58 -19.10 -16.32 -19.54
C VAL A 58 -19.11 -17.38 -20.66
N VAL A 59 -18.02 -18.16 -20.79
CA VAL A 59 -17.96 -19.26 -21.80
C VAL A 59 -18.98 -20.34 -21.48
N ILE A 60 -19.02 -20.86 -20.23
CA ILE A 60 -19.93 -21.95 -19.88
C ILE A 60 -21.40 -21.54 -20.00
N GLU A 61 -21.72 -20.29 -19.64
CA GLU A 61 -23.08 -19.74 -19.79
C GLU A 61 -23.49 -19.64 -21.25
N SER A 62 -22.57 -19.19 -22.14
CA SER A 62 -22.84 -19.15 -23.57
C SER A 62 -23.03 -20.57 -24.15
N CYS A 63 -22.24 -21.56 -23.69
CA CYS A 63 -22.44 -22.97 -24.08
C CYS A 63 -23.80 -23.47 -23.65
N PHE A 64 -24.28 -23.22 -22.43
CA PHE A 64 -25.62 -23.58 -21.96
C PHE A 64 -26.71 -22.88 -22.77
N ARG A 65 -26.55 -21.62 -23.10
CA ARG A 65 -27.52 -20.88 -23.91
C ARG A 65 -27.64 -21.47 -25.31
N ARG A 66 -26.52 -21.83 -25.94
CA ARG A 66 -26.51 -22.48 -27.27
C ARG A 66 -27.04 -23.89 -27.24
N GLN A 67 -26.82 -24.63 -26.17
CA GLN A 67 -27.35 -26.00 -26.02
C GLN A 67 -28.89 -26.04 -26.06
N LYS A 68 -29.59 -24.95 -25.68
CA LYS A 68 -31.06 -24.88 -25.78
C LYS A 68 -31.56 -24.86 -27.22
N SER A 69 -30.75 -24.38 -28.17
CA SER A 69 -31.06 -24.29 -29.60
C SER A 69 -30.40 -25.40 -30.43
N THR A 70 -29.27 -25.95 -29.96
CA THR A 70 -28.46 -26.95 -30.67
C THR A 70 -28.30 -28.20 -29.81
N PRO A 71 -28.93 -29.36 -30.19
CA PRO A 71 -28.90 -30.58 -29.36
C PRO A 71 -27.50 -31.21 -29.24
N ASP A 72 -26.63 -31.01 -30.24
CA ASP A 72 -25.25 -31.53 -30.21
C ASP A 72 -24.36 -30.70 -29.26
N LEU A 73 -23.87 -31.35 -28.19
CA LEU A 73 -23.01 -30.77 -27.19
C LEU A 73 -21.69 -30.22 -27.75
N LYS A 74 -21.12 -30.89 -28.75
CA LYS A 74 -19.86 -30.41 -29.34
C LYS A 74 -20.08 -29.13 -30.15
N GLN A 75 -21.15 -29.13 -30.95
CA GLN A 75 -21.50 -27.94 -31.72
C GLN A 75 -21.94 -26.79 -30.82
N ALA A 76 -22.75 -27.06 -29.77
CA ALA A 76 -23.13 -26.04 -28.78
C ALA A 76 -21.94 -25.45 -28.05
N ALA A 77 -20.92 -26.25 -27.68
CA ALA A 77 -19.70 -25.79 -27.07
C ALA A 77 -18.88 -24.89 -28.02
N LEU A 78 -18.73 -25.31 -29.29
CA LEU A 78 -17.97 -24.58 -30.29
C LEU A 78 -18.63 -23.24 -30.64
N GLU A 79 -19.92 -23.25 -30.94
CA GLU A 79 -20.69 -22.05 -31.29
C GLU A 79 -20.79 -21.09 -30.10
N GLY A 80 -21.07 -21.62 -28.88
CA GLY A 80 -21.16 -20.83 -27.67
C GLY A 80 -19.84 -20.14 -27.35
N THR A 81 -18.70 -20.84 -27.47
CA THR A 81 -17.38 -20.22 -27.28
C THR A 81 -17.09 -19.16 -28.34
N LYS A 82 -17.36 -19.48 -29.61
CA LYS A 82 -17.13 -18.54 -30.73
C LYS A 82 -17.92 -17.23 -30.56
N GLU A 83 -19.15 -17.31 -30.07
CA GLU A 83 -20.01 -16.14 -29.86
C GLU A 83 -19.42 -15.13 -28.88
N VAL A 84 -18.75 -15.61 -27.82
CA VAL A 84 -18.23 -14.74 -26.74
C VAL A 84 -16.72 -14.46 -26.84
N THR A 85 -16.02 -15.12 -27.76
CA THR A 85 -14.56 -15.02 -27.92
C THR A 85 -14.09 -13.57 -28.06
N ALA A 86 -14.67 -12.80 -28.98
CA ALA A 86 -14.26 -11.42 -29.24
C ALA A 86 -14.45 -10.53 -28.00
N SER A 87 -15.60 -10.66 -27.33
CA SER A 87 -15.89 -9.88 -26.12
C SER A 87 -14.96 -10.24 -24.95
N ILE A 88 -14.63 -11.53 -24.76
CA ILE A 88 -13.73 -11.98 -23.69
C ILE A 88 -12.30 -11.51 -23.97
N ILE A 89 -11.81 -11.65 -25.20
CA ILE A 89 -10.46 -11.16 -25.56
C ILE A 89 -10.38 -9.66 -25.32
N ALA A 90 -11.34 -8.90 -25.80
CA ALA A 90 -11.37 -7.45 -25.65
C ALA A 90 -11.43 -7.01 -24.18
N SER A 91 -12.26 -7.65 -23.36
CA SER A 91 -12.34 -7.35 -21.92
C SER A 91 -11.05 -7.75 -21.18
N THR A 92 -10.43 -8.87 -21.55
CA THR A 92 -9.15 -9.29 -20.96
C THR A 92 -8.04 -8.33 -21.32
N ILE A 93 -7.94 -7.89 -22.58
CA ILE A 93 -6.95 -6.88 -23.01
C ILE A 93 -7.17 -5.57 -22.25
N THR A 94 -8.41 -5.12 -22.11
CA THR A 94 -8.73 -3.90 -21.35
C THR A 94 -8.28 -4.00 -19.90
N THR A 95 -8.47 -5.16 -19.28
CA THR A 95 -8.01 -5.42 -17.91
C THR A 95 -6.48 -5.46 -17.83
N ILE A 96 -5.81 -6.15 -18.75
CA ILE A 96 -4.33 -6.21 -18.81
C ILE A 96 -3.70 -4.83 -18.93
N VAL A 97 -4.26 -3.97 -19.78
CA VAL A 97 -3.74 -2.62 -20.04
C VAL A 97 -3.77 -1.73 -18.82
N VAL A 98 -4.68 -1.97 -17.87
CA VAL A 98 -4.71 -1.26 -16.57
C VAL A 98 -3.45 -1.52 -15.75
N TYR A 99 -2.90 -2.73 -15.84
CA TYR A 99 -1.71 -3.12 -15.05
C TYR A 99 -0.38 -2.77 -15.73
N LEU A 100 -0.41 -2.40 -17.03
CA LEU A 100 0.81 -2.06 -17.76
C LEU A 100 1.59 -0.86 -17.16
N PRO A 101 0.95 0.22 -16.71
CA PRO A 101 1.64 1.34 -16.09
C PRO A 101 2.44 0.95 -14.84
N LEU A 102 2.01 -0.08 -14.09
CA LEU A 102 2.73 -0.58 -12.93
C LEU A 102 4.11 -1.14 -13.28
N ALA A 103 4.21 -1.77 -14.45
CA ALA A 103 5.47 -2.30 -14.95
C ALA A 103 6.48 -1.20 -15.37
N THR A 104 6.03 0.06 -15.47
CA THR A 104 6.86 1.20 -15.87
C THR A 104 7.14 2.17 -14.73
N MET A 105 6.61 1.91 -13.54
CA MET A 105 6.89 2.69 -12.34
C MET A 105 8.35 2.55 -11.91
N LYS A 106 8.89 3.62 -11.35
CA LYS A 106 10.24 3.66 -10.78
C LYS A 106 10.12 3.82 -9.27
N GLY A 107 11.25 3.72 -8.56
CA GLY A 107 11.29 3.86 -7.12
C GLY A 107 10.92 2.57 -6.38
N LEU A 108 10.61 2.71 -5.11
CA LEU A 108 10.22 1.61 -4.22
C LEU A 108 8.91 0.95 -4.66
N SER A 109 7.91 1.79 -5.00
CA SER A 109 6.63 1.34 -5.56
C SER A 109 6.81 0.52 -6.83
N GLY A 110 7.72 0.95 -7.72
CA GLY A 110 8.03 0.22 -8.94
C GLY A 110 8.52 -1.19 -8.65
N GLN A 111 9.48 -1.34 -7.74
CA GLN A 111 10.03 -2.64 -7.35
C GLN A 111 8.98 -3.58 -6.73
N MET A 112 8.10 -3.04 -5.90
CA MET A 112 7.04 -3.82 -5.24
C MET A 112 5.92 -4.21 -6.21
N PHE A 113 5.47 -3.27 -7.05
CA PHE A 113 4.24 -3.43 -7.83
C PHE A 113 4.45 -3.90 -9.25
N GLU A 114 5.68 -3.86 -9.77
CA GLU A 114 6.02 -4.48 -11.06
C GLU A 114 5.66 -5.98 -11.06
N GLN A 115 6.13 -6.71 -10.05
CA GLN A 115 5.84 -8.13 -9.91
C GLN A 115 4.35 -8.42 -9.71
N LEU A 116 3.64 -7.56 -8.95
CA LEU A 116 2.20 -7.62 -8.79
C LEU A 116 1.48 -7.49 -10.13
N GLY A 117 1.80 -6.44 -10.88
CA GLY A 117 1.18 -6.15 -12.18
C GLY A 117 1.38 -7.29 -13.18
N PHE A 118 2.62 -7.75 -13.36
CA PHE A 118 2.92 -8.86 -14.25
C PHE A 118 2.29 -10.18 -13.82
N THR A 119 2.24 -10.47 -12.51
CA THR A 119 1.57 -11.69 -12.00
C THR A 119 0.09 -11.70 -12.39
N ILE A 120 -0.60 -10.57 -12.28
CA ILE A 120 -2.00 -10.46 -12.69
C ILE A 120 -2.14 -10.58 -14.22
N VAL A 121 -1.26 -9.93 -14.99
CA VAL A 121 -1.24 -10.04 -16.46
C VAL A 121 -1.07 -11.51 -16.90
N PHE A 122 -0.13 -12.24 -16.30
CA PHE A 122 0.08 -13.66 -16.60
C PHE A 122 -1.13 -14.50 -16.22
N ALA A 123 -1.73 -14.19 -15.05
CA ALA A 123 -2.93 -14.86 -14.59
C ALA A 123 -4.14 -14.64 -15.52
N MET A 124 -4.31 -13.43 -16.02
CA MET A 124 -5.37 -13.08 -16.98
C MET A 124 -5.15 -13.76 -18.34
N LEU A 125 -3.91 -13.80 -18.83
CA LEU A 125 -3.56 -14.53 -20.07
C LEU A 125 -3.78 -16.04 -19.91
N ALA A 126 -3.35 -16.61 -18.79
CA ALA A 126 -3.55 -18.02 -18.47
C ALA A 126 -5.03 -18.38 -18.38
N SER A 127 -5.83 -17.51 -17.73
CA SER A 127 -7.29 -17.68 -17.62
C SER A 127 -7.97 -17.59 -18.99
N LEU A 128 -7.57 -16.67 -19.85
CA LEU A 128 -8.10 -16.56 -21.19
C LEU A 128 -7.89 -17.85 -21.99
N ILE A 129 -6.66 -18.40 -21.96
CA ILE A 129 -6.32 -19.67 -22.62
C ILE A 129 -7.17 -20.81 -22.04
N ALA A 130 -7.27 -20.91 -20.71
CA ALA A 130 -8.06 -21.94 -20.05
C ALA A 130 -9.56 -21.81 -20.38
N ALA A 131 -10.11 -20.62 -20.37
CA ALA A 131 -11.52 -20.37 -20.69
C ALA A 131 -11.87 -20.72 -22.14
N MET A 132 -10.98 -20.44 -23.10
CA MET A 132 -11.23 -20.67 -24.51
C MET A 132 -10.94 -22.11 -24.94
N MET A 133 -10.02 -22.83 -24.28
CA MET A 133 -9.63 -24.19 -24.67
C MET A 133 -10.16 -25.25 -23.70
N LEU A 134 -9.97 -25.09 -22.41
CA LEU A 134 -10.28 -26.12 -21.42
C LEU A 134 -11.78 -26.17 -21.07
N VAL A 135 -12.42 -25.01 -20.92
CA VAL A 135 -13.85 -24.97 -20.56
C VAL A 135 -14.73 -25.65 -21.61
N PRO A 136 -14.64 -25.33 -22.94
CA PRO A 136 -15.43 -26.03 -23.95
C PRO A 136 -15.06 -27.51 -24.09
N LEU A 137 -13.78 -27.88 -23.90
CA LEU A 137 -13.35 -29.27 -23.89
C LEU A 137 -14.02 -30.05 -22.74
N PHE A 138 -13.91 -29.53 -21.52
CA PHE A 138 -14.51 -30.15 -20.35
C PHE A 138 -16.04 -30.17 -20.43
N TYR A 139 -16.66 -29.15 -21.07
CA TYR A 139 -18.09 -29.13 -21.32
C TYR A 139 -18.54 -30.36 -22.16
N THR A 140 -17.78 -30.71 -23.20
CA THR A 140 -18.08 -31.87 -24.04
C THR A 140 -17.82 -33.19 -23.33
N VAL A 141 -16.81 -33.26 -22.45
CA VAL A 141 -16.42 -34.48 -21.70
C VAL A 141 -17.38 -34.76 -20.55
N PHE A 142 -17.61 -33.78 -19.67
CA PHE A 142 -18.41 -33.95 -18.45
C PHE A 142 -19.92 -33.85 -18.68
N LYS A 143 -20.33 -33.28 -19.82
CA LYS A 143 -21.74 -33.14 -20.23
C LYS A 143 -22.59 -32.55 -19.10
N PRO A 144 -22.33 -31.31 -18.65
CA PRO A 144 -23.08 -30.69 -17.59
C PRO A 144 -24.52 -30.43 -18.03
N LYS A 145 -25.46 -30.38 -17.07
CA LYS A 145 -26.85 -30.08 -17.33
C LYS A 145 -27.28 -28.89 -16.48
N GLU A 146 -27.77 -27.83 -17.14
CA GLU A 146 -28.38 -26.73 -16.41
C GLU A 146 -29.68 -27.25 -15.74
N LYS A 147 -29.74 -27.21 -14.38
CA LYS A 147 -30.96 -27.54 -13.65
C LYS A 147 -31.90 -26.34 -13.67
N GLU A 148 -33.07 -26.55 -14.23
CA GLU A 148 -34.16 -25.57 -14.16
C GLU A 148 -34.87 -25.68 -12.80
N ASN A 149 -35.35 -24.54 -12.27
CA ASN A 149 -36.10 -24.45 -11.00
C ASN A 149 -35.30 -24.61 -9.70
N LEU A 150 -34.07 -24.07 -9.66
CA LEU A 150 -33.36 -23.90 -8.40
C LEU A 150 -34.09 -22.90 -7.48
N PRO A 151 -33.97 -23.03 -6.14
CA PRO A 151 -34.52 -22.03 -5.20
C PRO A 151 -34.03 -20.61 -5.52
N ILE A 152 -32.77 -20.49 -5.96
CA ILE A 152 -32.19 -19.22 -6.36
C ILE A 152 -32.78 -18.65 -7.66
N ASP A 153 -33.26 -19.50 -8.57
CA ASP A 153 -33.87 -19.04 -9.84
C ASP A 153 -35.20 -18.30 -9.57
N LYS A 154 -35.97 -18.72 -8.57
CA LYS A 154 -37.18 -18.01 -8.15
C LYS A 154 -36.84 -16.63 -7.58
N LEU A 155 -35.79 -16.57 -6.76
CA LEU A 155 -35.30 -15.31 -6.20
C LEU A 155 -34.74 -14.40 -7.31
N LEU A 156 -33.90 -14.93 -8.20
CA LEU A 156 -33.33 -14.21 -9.34
C LEU A 156 -34.41 -13.71 -10.29
N LYS A 157 -35.42 -14.52 -10.65
CA LYS A 157 -36.56 -14.10 -11.47
C LYS A 157 -37.31 -12.94 -10.82
N LYS A 158 -37.58 -13.03 -9.50
CA LYS A 158 -38.25 -11.96 -8.75
C LYS A 158 -37.38 -10.70 -8.71
N PHE A 159 -36.08 -10.87 -8.51
CA PHE A 159 -35.10 -9.76 -8.52
C PHE A 159 -34.98 -9.12 -9.91
N THR A 160 -34.89 -9.92 -10.98
CA THR A 160 -34.85 -9.43 -12.36
C THR A 160 -36.11 -8.64 -12.73
N THR A 161 -37.31 -9.15 -12.36
CA THR A 161 -38.56 -8.40 -12.62
C THR A 161 -38.66 -7.11 -11.83
N TRP A 162 -38.18 -7.12 -10.59
CA TRP A 162 -38.06 -5.91 -9.75
C TRP A 162 -37.07 -4.91 -10.35
N TYR A 163 -35.91 -5.38 -10.77
CA TYR A 163 -34.88 -4.57 -11.43
C TYR A 163 -35.39 -3.93 -12.72
N GLN A 164 -36.06 -4.69 -13.59
CA GLN A 164 -36.68 -4.14 -14.81
C GLN A 164 -37.66 -3.01 -14.52
N LYS A 165 -38.52 -3.16 -13.50
CA LYS A 165 -39.48 -2.13 -13.09
C LYS A 165 -38.77 -0.87 -12.57
N ILE A 166 -37.76 -1.05 -11.73
CA ILE A 166 -36.96 0.05 -11.19
C ILE A 166 -36.20 0.75 -12.31
N LEU A 167 -35.51 -0.03 -13.16
CA LEU A 167 -34.71 0.54 -14.25
C LEU A 167 -35.57 1.40 -15.18
N ARG A 168 -36.73 0.94 -15.60
CA ARG A 168 -37.67 1.73 -16.40
C ARG A 168 -38.13 3.02 -15.70
N LYS A 169 -38.29 2.99 -14.36
CA LYS A 169 -38.67 4.20 -13.59
C LYS A 169 -37.50 5.16 -13.47
N LEU A 170 -36.29 4.67 -13.22
CA LEU A 170 -35.06 5.49 -13.10
C LEU A 170 -34.66 6.11 -14.43
N MET A 171 -34.76 5.38 -15.55
CA MET A 171 -34.49 5.86 -16.89
C MET A 171 -35.40 7.05 -17.27
N LYS A 172 -36.63 7.12 -16.76
CA LYS A 172 -37.53 8.29 -16.94
C LYS A 172 -37.03 9.51 -16.14
N ARG A 173 -36.38 9.29 -14.96
CA ARG A 173 -35.89 10.37 -14.09
C ARG A 173 -34.36 10.51 -14.15
N ARG A 174 -33.75 10.33 -15.33
CA ARG A 174 -32.30 10.26 -15.55
C ARG A 174 -31.50 11.41 -14.95
N LYS A 175 -32.01 12.68 -14.99
CA LYS A 175 -31.31 13.83 -14.39
C LYS A 175 -31.20 13.71 -12.87
N THR A 176 -32.25 13.22 -12.21
CA THR A 176 -32.28 13.01 -10.77
C THR A 176 -31.32 11.87 -10.36
N VAL A 177 -31.28 10.77 -11.16
CA VAL A 177 -30.38 9.64 -10.90
C VAL A 177 -28.91 10.08 -10.95
N VAL A 178 -28.54 10.82 -12.02
CA VAL A 178 -27.17 11.35 -12.15
C VAL A 178 -26.89 12.37 -11.04
N GLY A 179 -27.83 13.24 -10.71
CA GLY A 179 -27.68 14.23 -9.63
C GLY A 179 -27.43 13.58 -8.26
N VAL A 180 -28.18 12.51 -7.93
CA VAL A 180 -27.97 11.75 -6.69
C VAL A 180 -26.62 11.05 -6.69
N ALA A 181 -26.22 10.42 -7.81
CA ALA A 181 -24.93 9.76 -7.91
C ALA A 181 -23.75 10.75 -7.75
N VAL A 182 -23.86 11.94 -8.37
CA VAL A 182 -22.85 13.00 -8.21
C VAL A 182 -22.83 13.54 -6.76
N ALA A 183 -23.99 13.73 -6.14
CA ALA A 183 -24.05 14.16 -4.74
C ALA A 183 -23.43 13.14 -3.79
N LEU A 184 -23.68 11.83 -4.01
CA LEU A 184 -23.02 10.76 -3.26
C LEU A 184 -21.50 10.79 -3.48
N MET A 185 -21.03 10.99 -4.72
CA MET A 185 -19.60 11.07 -5.02
C MET A 185 -18.94 12.25 -4.29
N ILE A 186 -19.56 13.43 -4.33
CA ILE A 186 -19.04 14.61 -3.60
C ILE A 186 -18.99 14.33 -2.09
N GLY A 187 -20.07 13.78 -1.53
CA GLY A 187 -20.11 13.38 -0.12
C GLY A 187 -19.01 12.40 0.26
N THR A 188 -18.71 11.45 -0.63
CA THR A 188 -17.64 10.46 -0.41
C THR A 188 -16.25 11.06 -0.54
N VAL A 189 -16.03 12.01 -1.44
CA VAL A 189 -14.74 12.73 -1.55
C VAL A 189 -14.48 13.57 -0.29
N LEU A 190 -15.52 14.24 0.25
CA LEU A 190 -15.41 14.95 1.51
C LEU A 190 -15.10 14.00 2.68
N LEU A 191 -15.69 12.82 2.67
CA LEU A 191 -15.44 11.78 3.66
C LEU A 191 -14.02 11.20 3.50
N ALA A 192 -13.51 11.06 2.28
CA ALA A 192 -12.15 10.62 2.03
C ALA A 192 -11.09 11.59 2.60
N GLY A 193 -11.42 12.90 2.66
CA GLY A 193 -10.54 13.90 3.29
C GLY A 193 -10.44 13.79 4.82
N THR A 194 -11.25 12.95 5.46
CA THR A 194 -11.15 12.64 6.90
C THR A 194 -10.48 11.30 7.19
N LEU A 195 -9.99 10.61 6.15
CA LEU A 195 -9.24 9.37 6.31
C LEU A 195 -7.76 9.68 6.36
N ASP A 196 -7.09 9.05 7.28
CA ASP A 196 -5.64 9.17 7.44
C ASP A 196 -4.90 8.54 6.26
N MET A 197 -3.75 9.10 5.91
CA MET A 197 -2.91 8.62 4.82
C MET A 197 -1.59 8.09 5.37
N GLU A 198 -1.22 6.88 4.96
CA GLU A 198 0.06 6.28 5.29
C GLU A 198 0.69 5.61 4.06
N LEU A 199 2.01 5.47 4.04
CA LEU A 199 2.68 4.79 2.92
C LEU A 199 2.39 3.30 2.93
N ILE A 200 2.78 2.64 3.99
CA ILE A 200 2.61 1.21 4.19
C ILE A 200 1.92 1.02 5.53
N PRO A 201 0.80 0.30 5.59
CA PRO A 201 0.14 0.00 6.85
C PRO A 201 1.12 -0.69 7.79
N ALA A 202 1.25 -0.19 9.01
CA ALA A 202 2.05 -0.83 10.03
C ALA A 202 1.46 -2.23 10.29
N ALA A 203 2.22 -3.26 9.97
CA ALA A 203 1.86 -4.61 10.36
C ALA A 203 2.04 -4.71 11.88
N ASP A 204 1.01 -5.14 12.60
CA ASP A 204 1.13 -5.44 14.02
C ASP A 204 1.91 -6.76 14.19
N GLU A 205 3.24 -6.68 14.07
CA GLU A 205 4.13 -7.84 14.17
C GLU A 205 4.28 -8.33 15.61
N GLY A 206 3.76 -7.59 16.59
CA GLY A 206 3.83 -7.97 17.99
C GLY A 206 5.23 -7.83 18.57
N VAL A 207 6.01 -6.87 18.10
CA VAL A 207 7.37 -6.62 18.58
C VAL A 207 7.49 -5.17 19.05
N VAL A 208 7.98 -4.96 20.27
CA VAL A 208 8.27 -3.65 20.84
C VAL A 208 9.76 -3.52 21.06
N ALA A 209 10.35 -2.43 20.58
CA ALA A 209 11.76 -2.11 20.82
C ALA A 209 11.86 -0.88 21.74
N VAL A 210 12.62 -1.03 22.79
CA VAL A 210 13.02 0.05 23.70
C VAL A 210 14.49 0.33 23.42
N THR A 211 14.78 1.49 22.84
CA THR A 211 16.15 1.94 22.60
C THR A 211 16.53 2.96 23.65
N VAL A 212 17.58 2.68 24.39
CA VAL A 212 18.15 3.56 25.41
C VAL A 212 19.47 4.10 24.87
N ASN A 213 19.57 5.41 24.72
CA ASN A 213 20.79 6.08 24.31
C ASN A 213 21.52 6.60 25.55
N PHE A 214 22.75 6.18 25.71
CA PHE A 214 23.61 6.59 26.82
C PHE A 214 24.57 7.70 26.38
N ARG A 215 24.98 8.49 27.34
CA ARG A 215 26.05 9.47 27.07
C ARG A 215 27.35 8.73 26.77
N SER A 216 28.09 9.22 25.80
CA SER A 216 29.37 8.64 25.44
C SER A 216 30.31 8.55 26.67
N GLY A 217 30.86 7.37 26.91
CA GLY A 217 31.71 7.08 28.08
C GLY A 217 30.95 6.51 29.28
N THR A 218 29.67 6.18 29.15
CA THR A 218 28.95 5.36 30.14
C THR A 218 29.57 3.96 30.18
N THR A 219 29.76 3.43 31.37
CA THR A 219 30.32 2.07 31.53
C THR A 219 29.25 1.01 31.30
N LEU A 220 29.66 -0.15 30.78
CA LEU A 220 28.75 -1.27 30.52
C LEU A 220 27.94 -1.67 31.75
N GLU A 221 28.51 -1.57 32.97
CA GLU A 221 27.80 -1.85 34.21
C GLU A 221 26.60 -0.91 34.45
N LYS A 222 26.76 0.39 34.14
CA LYS A 222 25.69 1.37 34.25
C LYS A 222 24.64 1.21 33.16
N GLU A 223 25.06 0.82 31.98
CA GLU A 223 24.14 0.51 30.88
C GLU A 223 23.28 -0.72 31.23
N ASP A 224 23.89 -1.76 31.77
CA ASP A 224 23.22 -2.98 32.27
C ASP A 224 22.26 -2.65 33.43
N GLU A 225 22.68 -1.81 34.38
CA GLU A 225 21.81 -1.38 35.50
C GLU A 225 20.58 -0.62 35.02
N ALA A 226 20.73 0.25 34.04
CA ALA A 226 19.63 0.98 33.43
C ALA A 226 18.66 0.05 32.69
N LEU A 227 19.18 -0.96 31.99
CA LEU A 227 18.36 -1.93 31.27
C LEU A 227 17.60 -2.88 32.18
N LYS A 228 18.11 -3.21 33.35
CA LYS A 228 17.40 -4.05 34.34
C LYS A 228 16.02 -3.50 34.71
N LEU A 229 15.87 -2.18 34.69
CA LEU A 229 14.55 -1.56 34.89
C LEU A 229 13.59 -1.90 33.75
N TRP A 230 14.07 -1.85 32.51
CA TRP A 230 13.27 -2.18 31.33
C TRP A 230 13.01 -3.68 31.20
N GLU A 231 13.95 -4.51 31.61
CA GLU A 231 13.75 -5.96 31.73
C GLU A 231 12.63 -6.28 32.72
N GLN A 232 12.63 -5.61 33.89
CA GLN A 232 11.55 -5.77 34.87
C GLN A 232 10.19 -5.31 34.33
N ILE A 233 10.13 -4.20 33.61
CA ILE A 233 8.90 -3.72 32.95
C ILE A 233 8.41 -4.74 31.92
N ALA A 234 9.31 -5.33 31.15
CA ALA A 234 8.98 -6.36 30.16
C ALA A 234 8.52 -7.69 30.82
N GLU A 235 9.12 -8.08 31.96
CA GLU A 235 8.69 -9.26 32.73
C GLU A 235 7.31 -9.07 33.39
N GLU A 236 6.99 -7.87 33.84
CA GLU A 236 5.71 -7.55 34.46
C GLU A 236 4.56 -7.40 33.44
N GLU A 237 4.88 -7.27 32.13
CA GLU A 237 3.87 -7.16 31.09
C GLU A 237 3.32 -8.54 30.68
N PRO A 238 2.02 -8.84 30.95
CA PRO A 238 1.46 -10.18 30.70
C PRO A 238 1.43 -10.58 29.24
N ASP A 239 1.48 -9.61 28.32
CA ASP A 239 1.41 -9.84 26.88
C ASP A 239 2.79 -10.05 26.23
N VAL A 240 3.90 -9.99 26.99
CA VAL A 240 5.26 -10.31 26.52
C VAL A 240 5.49 -11.83 26.58
N GLU A 241 5.93 -12.43 25.47
CA GLU A 241 6.29 -13.85 25.39
C GLU A 241 7.75 -14.08 25.77
N PHE A 242 8.65 -13.27 25.19
CA PHE A 242 10.06 -13.23 25.56
C PHE A 242 10.67 -11.87 25.20
N TYR A 243 11.80 -11.53 25.78
CA TYR A 243 12.56 -10.35 25.42
C TYR A 243 14.04 -10.68 25.26
N SER A 244 14.72 -9.83 24.50
CA SER A 244 16.17 -9.89 24.32
C SER A 244 16.77 -8.49 24.47
N VAL A 245 17.97 -8.43 25.01
CA VAL A 245 18.70 -7.17 25.20
C VAL A 245 20.01 -7.23 24.42
N SER A 246 20.30 -6.16 23.72
CA SER A 246 21.56 -5.97 22.98
C SER A 246 22.16 -4.62 23.36
N ILE A 247 23.40 -4.62 23.82
CA ILE A 247 24.15 -3.42 24.14
C ILE A 247 25.25 -3.25 23.08
N SER A 248 25.31 -2.09 22.45
CA SER A 248 26.28 -1.81 21.39
C SER A 248 26.76 -0.36 21.47
N GLY A 249 28.01 -0.19 21.91
CA GLY A 249 28.60 1.13 22.07
C GLY A 249 27.88 1.97 23.11
N SER A 250 27.29 3.09 22.69
CA SER A 250 26.56 4.02 23.56
C SER A 250 25.03 3.85 23.48
N SER A 251 24.54 2.77 22.90
CA SER A 251 23.11 2.49 22.85
C SER A 251 22.82 1.05 23.23
N ALA A 252 21.67 0.84 23.85
CA ALA A 252 21.15 -0.48 24.14
C ALA A 252 19.71 -0.60 23.66
N THR A 253 19.37 -1.78 23.16
CA THR A 253 18.03 -2.05 22.68
C THR A 253 17.47 -3.29 23.38
N LEU A 254 16.35 -3.13 24.05
CA LEU A 254 15.51 -4.24 24.49
C LEU A 254 14.43 -4.47 23.45
N THR A 255 14.38 -5.69 22.92
CA THR A 255 13.34 -6.13 21.99
C THR A 255 12.44 -7.12 22.71
N ALA A 256 11.15 -6.80 22.82
CA ALA A 256 10.13 -7.64 23.44
C ALA A 256 9.17 -8.17 22.37
N ASP A 257 9.08 -9.50 22.29
CA ASP A 257 8.12 -10.20 21.43
C ASP A 257 6.84 -10.49 22.21
N LEU A 258 5.70 -10.13 21.64
CA LEU A 258 4.40 -10.24 22.27
C LEU A 258 3.66 -11.52 21.86
N ILE A 259 2.85 -12.06 22.78
CA ILE A 259 2.01 -13.22 22.50
C ILE A 259 0.99 -12.90 21.39
N LYS A 260 0.66 -13.91 20.55
CA LYS A 260 -0.29 -13.74 19.44
C LYS A 260 -1.72 -13.41 19.87
N LYS A 261 -2.16 -13.90 21.05
CA LYS A 261 -3.48 -13.60 21.63
C LYS A 261 -3.31 -12.69 22.83
N ARG A 262 -3.02 -11.44 22.57
CA ARG A 262 -2.80 -10.42 23.58
C ARG A 262 -4.04 -9.60 23.89
N THR A 263 -4.04 -8.98 25.03
CA THR A 263 -5.14 -8.12 25.50
C THR A 263 -5.03 -6.69 24.97
N LEU A 264 -3.78 -6.22 24.79
CA LEU A 264 -3.45 -4.90 24.25
C LEU A 264 -2.84 -5.03 22.85
N THR A 265 -3.07 -4.04 22.00
CA THR A 265 -2.36 -3.94 20.73
C THR A 265 -0.92 -3.52 20.96
N THR A 266 -0.01 -3.81 20.01
CA THR A 266 1.40 -3.36 20.10
C THR A 266 1.48 -1.84 20.26
N ALA A 267 0.66 -1.07 19.57
CA ALA A 267 0.60 0.39 19.70
C ALA A 267 0.24 0.84 21.13
N GLN A 268 -0.74 0.20 21.77
CA GLN A 268 -1.12 0.51 23.15
C GLN A 268 -0.03 0.18 24.17
N ILE A 269 0.75 -0.89 23.93
CA ILE A 269 1.90 -1.22 24.78
C ILE A 269 3.03 -0.21 24.56
N VAL A 270 3.28 0.19 23.32
CA VAL A 270 4.25 1.25 22.98
C VAL A 270 3.86 2.57 23.66
N ASP A 271 2.59 2.99 23.57
CA ASP A 271 2.12 4.21 24.22
C ASP A 271 2.29 4.15 25.75
N LYS A 272 1.91 3.02 26.37
CA LYS A 272 2.09 2.77 27.81
C LYS A 272 3.56 2.85 28.23
N TRP A 273 4.47 2.25 27.45
CA TRP A 273 5.89 2.27 27.75
C TRP A 273 6.53 3.63 27.45
N ASN A 274 6.03 4.38 26.47
CA ASN A 274 6.45 5.77 26.22
C ASN A 274 6.05 6.70 27.37
N GLU A 275 4.87 6.52 28.01
CA GLU A 275 4.49 7.26 29.21
C GLU A 275 5.47 6.98 30.36
N ILE A 276 5.93 5.75 30.52
CA ILE A 276 6.95 5.38 31.53
C ILE A 276 8.29 6.04 31.17
N ALA A 277 8.70 5.98 29.90
CA ALA A 277 9.94 6.59 29.42
C ALA A 277 9.96 8.11 29.62
N ALA A 278 8.85 8.80 29.40
CA ALA A 278 8.71 10.26 29.63
C ALA A 278 8.93 10.67 31.09
N GLY A 279 8.72 9.76 32.05
CA GLY A 279 9.03 9.97 33.47
C GLY A 279 10.52 9.82 33.82
N MET A 280 11.35 9.33 32.90
CA MET A 280 12.80 9.06 33.13
C MET A 280 13.63 10.24 32.58
N THR A 281 13.95 11.19 33.45
CA THR A 281 14.72 12.40 33.04
C THR A 281 16.22 12.16 32.85
N ASP A 282 16.75 11.05 33.35
CA ASP A 282 18.18 10.75 33.36
C ASP A 282 18.66 9.91 32.18
N MET A 283 17.71 9.39 31.38
CA MET A 283 17.98 8.52 30.23
C MET A 283 17.24 9.02 28.99
N ASP A 284 17.87 8.89 27.84
CA ASP A 284 17.24 9.11 26.55
C ASP A 284 16.66 7.80 26.05
N VAL A 285 15.36 7.61 26.23
CA VAL A 285 14.65 6.37 25.92
C VAL A 285 13.63 6.62 24.82
N THR A 286 13.67 5.78 23.81
CA THR A 286 12.69 5.78 22.71
C THR A 286 12.03 4.42 22.64
N VAL A 287 10.70 4.35 22.73
CA VAL A 287 9.94 3.12 22.59
C VAL A 287 9.21 3.14 21.25
N THR A 288 9.45 2.14 20.44
CA THR A 288 8.85 2.00 19.11
C THR A 288 8.30 0.60 18.90
N SER A 289 7.31 0.45 18.01
CA SER A 289 6.98 -0.86 17.48
C SER A 289 8.08 -1.29 16.51
N SER A 290 8.75 -2.39 16.80
CA SER A 290 9.76 -2.97 15.92
C SER A 290 9.13 -4.10 15.13
N GLY A 291 9.00 -3.93 13.84
CA GLY A 291 8.69 -5.00 12.92
C GLY A 291 9.83 -5.17 11.92
N SER A 292 9.80 -6.22 11.11
CA SER A 292 10.87 -6.49 10.14
C SER A 292 11.17 -5.27 9.27
N SER A 293 12.30 -4.67 9.53
CA SER A 293 13.07 -3.66 8.78
C SER A 293 12.35 -2.60 7.93
N MET A 294 11.26 -2.89 7.24
CA MET A 294 10.59 -1.92 6.37
C MET A 294 9.50 -1.13 7.12
N SER A 295 8.75 -1.76 8.01
CA SER A 295 7.70 -1.08 8.78
C SER A 295 8.29 -0.21 9.90
N SER A 296 9.42 -0.60 10.48
CA SER A 296 10.12 0.21 11.49
C SER A 296 10.81 1.43 10.89
N MET A 297 11.37 1.33 9.68
CA MET A 297 11.90 2.49 8.96
C MET A 297 10.82 3.47 8.53
N MET A 298 9.58 3.01 8.37
CA MET A 298 8.42 3.81 7.94
C MET A 298 7.39 3.96 9.07
N SER A 299 7.82 3.82 10.33
CA SER A 299 6.96 4.03 11.49
C SER A 299 6.41 5.46 11.47
N THR A 300 5.11 5.56 11.43
CA THR A 300 4.41 6.86 11.44
C THR A 300 4.43 7.56 12.78
N SER A 301 4.93 6.90 13.84
CA SER A 301 5.00 7.49 15.18
C SER A 301 6.07 8.57 15.34
N SER A 302 7.03 8.66 14.40
CA SER A 302 8.01 9.76 14.35
C SER A 302 7.84 10.59 13.08
N TYR A 303 7.95 11.91 13.22
CA TYR A 303 7.90 12.87 12.12
C TYR A 303 9.15 13.72 12.12
N GLU A 304 9.80 13.80 10.98
CA GLU A 304 11.08 14.47 10.82
C GLU A 304 10.96 15.65 9.86
N ILE A 305 11.51 16.79 10.27
CA ILE A 305 11.63 18.00 9.47
C ILE A 305 13.09 18.33 9.35
N ASP A 306 13.53 18.58 8.14
CA ASP A 306 14.89 19.01 7.86
C ASP A 306 14.96 20.53 7.68
N LEU A 307 15.91 21.13 8.35
CA LEU A 307 16.31 22.51 8.12
C LEU A 307 17.65 22.52 7.39
N GLN A 308 17.76 23.31 6.34
CA GLN A 308 18.96 23.44 5.53
C GLN A 308 19.46 24.88 5.51
N GLY A 309 20.78 25.07 5.55
CA GLY A 309 21.37 26.41 5.55
C GLY A 309 22.87 26.43 5.29
N ASN A 310 23.38 27.61 4.97
CA ASN A 310 24.81 27.82 4.79
C ASN A 310 25.55 28.19 6.10
N ASP A 311 24.82 28.82 7.03
CA ASP A 311 25.38 29.21 8.34
C ASP A 311 24.89 28.20 9.40
N ARG A 312 25.86 27.51 10.00
CA ARG A 312 25.62 26.48 10.98
C ARG A 312 25.09 27.03 12.31
N ALA A 313 25.49 28.25 12.70
CA ALA A 313 25.04 28.83 13.96
C ALA A 313 23.58 29.30 13.87
N GLU A 314 23.19 29.94 12.77
CA GLU A 314 21.82 30.35 12.52
C GLU A 314 20.91 29.12 12.34
N LEU A 315 21.40 28.06 11.68
CA LEU A 315 20.70 26.80 11.51
C LEU A 315 20.45 26.10 12.85
N ALA A 316 21.46 26.10 13.75
CA ALA A 316 21.32 25.51 15.08
C ALA A 316 20.25 26.25 15.92
N GLN A 317 20.30 27.59 15.92
CA GLN A 317 19.32 28.39 16.65
C GLN A 317 17.88 28.17 16.11
N ALA A 318 17.74 28.15 14.77
CA ALA A 318 16.43 27.89 14.14
C ALA A 318 15.88 26.51 14.49
N ALA A 319 16.73 25.49 14.60
CA ALA A 319 16.34 24.14 14.99
C ALA A 319 15.90 24.06 16.47
N GLU A 320 16.61 24.74 17.37
CA GLU A 320 16.24 24.84 18.77
C GLU A 320 14.91 25.58 18.98
N ASP A 321 14.73 26.71 18.26
CA ASP A 321 13.49 27.49 18.33
C ASP A 321 12.30 26.67 17.79
N LEU A 322 12.47 25.97 16.68
CA LEU A 322 11.46 25.09 16.09
C LEU A 322 11.11 23.92 17.04
N GLN A 323 12.12 23.27 17.61
CA GLN A 323 11.93 22.21 18.61
C GLN A 323 11.06 22.68 19.77
N ALA A 324 11.37 23.84 20.35
CA ALA A 324 10.64 24.40 21.49
C ALA A 324 9.17 24.74 21.17
N GLU A 325 8.85 25.06 19.91
CA GLU A 325 7.46 25.29 19.48
C GLU A 325 6.73 23.98 19.20
N ILE A 326 7.39 22.98 18.60
CA ILE A 326 6.80 21.66 18.34
C ILE A 326 6.44 20.93 19.64
N GLU A 327 7.26 21.03 20.69
CA GLU A 327 7.00 20.42 22.00
C GLU A 327 5.70 20.90 22.65
N LYS A 328 5.13 22.03 22.22
CA LYS A 328 3.85 22.55 22.74
C LYS A 328 2.62 21.96 22.04
N ILE A 329 2.82 21.22 20.95
CA ILE A 329 1.73 20.64 20.16
C ILE A 329 1.15 19.43 20.89
N ASP A 330 -0.17 19.40 20.99
CA ASP A 330 -0.90 18.27 21.61
C ASP A 330 -0.73 17.00 20.76
N GLY A 331 -0.30 15.92 21.37
CA GLY A 331 0.01 14.65 20.72
C GLY A 331 1.51 14.42 20.46
N VAL A 332 2.36 15.43 20.67
CA VAL A 332 3.83 15.27 20.64
C VAL A 332 4.28 14.79 22.02
N VAL A 333 5.01 13.67 22.04
CA VAL A 333 5.58 13.07 23.27
C VAL A 333 6.97 13.63 23.52
N LYS A 334 7.79 13.73 22.50
CA LYS A 334 9.18 14.16 22.57
C LYS A 334 9.61 14.76 21.23
N THR A 335 10.46 15.78 21.28
CA THR A 335 11.09 16.35 20.11
C THR A 335 12.60 16.45 20.32
N GLU A 336 13.35 16.00 19.35
CA GLU A 336 14.81 16.00 19.36
C GLU A 336 15.33 16.68 18.09
N ASN A 337 16.48 17.34 18.20
CA ASN A 337 17.21 17.80 17.03
C ASN A 337 18.56 17.09 16.92
N SER A 338 19.05 16.92 15.72
CA SER A 338 20.30 16.19 15.45
C SER A 338 21.57 16.88 15.99
N LEU A 339 21.44 18.08 16.56
CA LEU A 339 22.55 18.83 17.16
C LEU A 339 22.75 18.53 18.64
N VAL A 340 21.71 18.02 19.33
CA VAL A 340 21.76 17.77 20.78
C VAL A 340 22.74 16.65 21.13
N ASN A 341 23.07 15.78 20.19
CA ASN A 341 24.08 14.74 20.37
C ASN A 341 25.52 15.28 20.30
N SER A 342 25.77 16.48 20.86
CA SER A 342 27.12 16.97 21.05
C SER A 342 27.78 16.24 22.22
N THR A 343 28.76 15.41 21.93
CA THR A 343 29.56 14.73 22.95
C THR A 343 30.76 15.59 23.35
N THR A 344 31.06 15.61 24.64
CA THR A 344 32.31 16.24 25.10
C THR A 344 33.44 15.28 24.79
N LEU A 345 34.27 15.66 23.80
CA LEU A 345 35.45 14.88 23.43
C LEU A 345 36.67 15.36 24.24
N ALA A 346 37.37 14.43 24.81
CA ALA A 346 38.71 14.65 25.35
C ALA A 346 39.73 14.50 24.20
N LYS A 347 40.18 15.63 23.63
CA LYS A 347 41.15 15.64 22.53
C LYS A 347 42.56 15.69 23.06
N VAL A 348 43.30 14.60 22.83
CA VAL A 348 44.74 14.57 23.12
C VAL A 348 45.48 15.33 22.03
N VAL A 349 46.04 16.48 22.37
CA VAL A 349 46.83 17.34 21.44
C VAL A 349 48.30 17.13 21.71
N VAL A 350 49.00 16.48 20.79
CA VAL A 350 50.44 16.25 20.87
C VAL A 350 51.19 17.48 20.37
N ASP A 351 52.14 18.02 21.18
CA ASP A 351 53.06 19.07 20.75
C ASP A 351 54.15 18.46 19.85
N PRO A 352 54.15 18.81 18.54
CA PRO A 352 55.10 18.21 17.60
C PRO A 352 56.57 18.51 17.94
N LEU A 353 56.86 19.70 18.51
CA LEU A 353 58.23 20.10 18.84
C LEU A 353 58.76 19.34 20.04
N LYS A 354 57.93 19.15 21.07
CA LYS A 354 58.26 18.35 22.23
C LYS A 354 58.43 16.87 21.85
N ALA A 355 57.54 16.33 21.05
CA ALA A 355 57.61 14.94 20.58
C ALA A 355 58.89 14.66 19.78
N MET A 356 59.27 15.59 18.88
CA MET A 356 60.51 15.50 18.10
C MET A 356 61.78 15.49 18.97
N GLN A 357 61.81 16.21 20.10
CA GLN A 357 62.95 16.19 21.03
C GLN A 357 63.24 14.79 21.59
N TYR A 358 62.19 13.97 21.68
CA TYR A 358 62.30 12.55 22.14
C TYR A 358 62.32 11.55 20.98
N GLY A 359 62.43 12.06 19.72
CA GLY A 359 62.46 11.19 18.54
C GLY A 359 61.13 10.52 18.22
N LEU A 360 60.00 11.11 18.68
CA LEU A 360 58.64 10.66 18.43
C LEU A 360 57.94 11.54 17.42
N THR A 361 57.03 10.96 16.66
CA THR A 361 56.10 11.71 15.78
C THR A 361 54.70 11.68 16.38
N PRO A 362 53.84 12.73 16.12
CA PRO A 362 52.47 12.72 16.60
C PRO A 362 51.68 11.51 16.15
N ILE A 363 51.94 10.97 14.96
CA ILE A 363 51.32 9.76 14.44
C ILE A 363 51.66 8.54 15.29
N GLN A 364 52.94 8.36 15.63
CA GLN A 364 53.36 7.25 16.48
C GLN A 364 52.71 7.33 17.85
N VAL A 365 52.67 8.51 18.46
CA VAL A 365 51.97 8.74 19.74
C VAL A 365 50.47 8.38 19.63
N GLY A 366 49.81 8.85 18.60
CA GLY A 366 48.38 8.56 18.36
C GLY A 366 48.13 7.06 18.15
N MET A 367 49.00 6.37 17.41
CA MET A 367 48.88 4.91 17.22
C MET A 367 49.11 4.14 18.54
N THR A 368 50.06 4.60 19.36
CA THR A 368 50.27 3.96 20.67
C THR A 368 49.05 4.12 21.59
N ILE A 369 48.48 5.34 21.64
CA ILE A 369 47.26 5.64 22.40
C ILE A 369 46.10 4.76 21.89
N HIS A 370 45.95 4.69 20.58
CA HIS A 370 44.91 3.85 19.96
C HIS A 370 45.05 2.37 20.35
N ASN A 371 46.24 1.82 20.24
CA ASN A 371 46.52 0.43 20.59
C ASN A 371 46.33 0.12 22.09
N VAL A 372 46.58 1.12 22.93
CA VAL A 372 46.40 0.99 24.40
C VAL A 372 44.91 0.98 24.75
N LEU A 373 44.11 1.85 24.12
CA LEU A 373 42.67 2.01 24.42
C LEU A 373 41.81 0.97 23.72
N SER A 374 42.13 0.65 22.46
CA SER A 374 41.32 -0.25 21.63
C SER A 374 41.82 -1.67 21.54
N GLY A 375 43.00 -1.96 22.11
CA GLY A 375 43.70 -3.20 21.87
C GLY A 375 44.21 -3.33 20.44
N MET A 376 44.87 -4.41 20.13
CA MET A 376 45.36 -4.74 18.80
C MET A 376 45.21 -6.22 18.49
N ASN A 377 44.98 -6.53 17.23
CA ASN A 377 45.03 -7.92 16.74
C ASN A 377 46.37 -8.16 16.02
N PRO A 378 47.40 -8.65 16.73
CA PRO A 378 48.71 -8.85 16.13
C PRO A 378 48.79 -10.07 15.21
N LEU A 379 47.92 -11.05 15.38
CA LEU A 379 47.94 -12.28 14.57
C LEU A 379 46.60 -13.03 14.64
N THR A 380 46.35 -13.84 13.63
CA THR A 380 45.26 -14.79 13.60
C THR A 380 45.84 -16.22 13.60
N ILE A 381 45.34 -17.09 14.45
CA ILE A 381 45.76 -18.49 14.55
C ILE A 381 44.71 -19.35 13.85
N THR A 382 45.18 -20.23 12.96
CA THR A 382 44.30 -21.23 12.33
C THR A 382 44.43 -22.55 13.07
N ASN A 383 43.34 -23.05 13.65
CA ASN A 383 43.26 -24.35 14.28
C ASN A 383 42.06 -25.14 13.73
N ASP A 384 42.30 -26.36 13.29
CA ASP A 384 41.28 -27.27 12.72
C ASP A 384 40.41 -26.65 11.62
N GLY A 385 41.01 -25.76 10.80
CA GLY A 385 40.29 -25.08 9.71
C GLY A 385 39.46 -23.87 10.12
N SER A 386 39.45 -23.53 11.41
CA SER A 386 38.83 -22.31 11.95
C SER A 386 39.91 -21.26 12.28
N GLU A 387 39.62 -20.00 11.97
CA GLU A 387 40.51 -18.88 12.26
C GLU A 387 40.10 -18.19 13.56
N TYR A 388 41.09 -18.01 14.44
CA TYR A 388 40.96 -17.36 15.75
C TYR A 388 41.81 -16.08 15.75
N ALA A 389 41.16 -14.92 15.89
CA ALA A 389 41.88 -13.67 16.10
C ALA A 389 42.45 -13.60 17.53
N VAL A 390 43.72 -13.27 17.63
CA VAL A 390 44.37 -13.06 18.95
C VAL A 390 44.34 -11.56 19.25
N TRP A 391 43.62 -11.18 20.31
CA TRP A 391 43.55 -9.81 20.79
C TRP A 391 44.58 -9.60 21.90
N LEU A 392 45.30 -8.50 21.80
CA LEU A 392 46.23 -8.05 22.81
C LEU A 392 45.70 -6.75 23.41
N GLU A 393 45.36 -6.80 24.69
CA GLU A 393 44.77 -5.68 25.43
C GLU A 393 45.51 -5.48 26.74
N TYR A 394 45.48 -4.26 27.27
CA TYR A 394 45.91 -4.01 28.64
C TYR A 394 44.85 -4.56 29.62
N PRO A 395 45.26 -4.95 30.87
CA PRO A 395 44.28 -5.35 31.87
C PRO A 395 43.24 -4.25 32.09
N GLU A 396 41.99 -4.67 32.29
CA GLU A 396 40.87 -3.80 32.59
C GLU A 396 41.20 -2.86 33.76
N GLY A 397 40.84 -1.55 33.64
CA GLY A 397 41.18 -0.54 34.65
C GLY A 397 42.57 0.06 34.54
N SER A 398 43.41 -0.36 33.58
CA SER A 398 44.79 0.16 33.48
C SER A 398 44.86 1.60 32.97
N TYR A 399 43.97 1.99 32.06
CA TYR A 399 43.92 3.31 31.40
C TYR A 399 42.49 3.88 31.22
N ASP A 400 41.58 3.49 32.10
CA ASP A 400 40.16 3.93 32.04
C ASP A 400 39.99 5.39 32.47
N ASP A 401 40.95 5.96 33.21
CA ASP A 401 40.97 7.36 33.59
C ASP A 401 41.97 8.14 32.69
N LEU A 402 41.52 9.30 32.24
CA LEU A 402 42.35 10.22 31.43
C LEU A 402 43.70 10.61 32.12
N ASN A 403 43.72 10.67 33.45
CA ASN A 403 44.96 10.94 34.18
C ASN A 403 45.91 9.74 34.08
N LEU A 404 45.40 8.52 34.15
CA LEU A 404 46.21 7.32 33.95
C LEU A 404 46.72 7.20 32.52
N LEU A 405 45.90 7.61 31.54
CA LEU A 405 46.34 7.70 30.15
C LEU A 405 47.45 8.70 29.95
N MET A 406 47.45 9.84 30.64
CA MET A 406 48.52 10.85 30.58
C MET A 406 49.80 10.36 31.20
N ASP A 407 49.79 9.32 32.06
CA ASP A 407 50.95 8.63 32.61
C ASP A 407 51.50 7.51 31.72
N LEU A 408 50.84 7.29 30.54
CA LEU A 408 51.28 6.28 29.58
C LEU A 408 52.74 6.52 29.19
N GLY A 409 53.58 5.51 29.41
CA GLY A 409 54.98 5.54 29.01
C GLY A 409 55.13 5.25 27.51
N LEU A 410 55.75 6.22 26.82
CA LEU A 410 56.05 6.13 25.39
C LEU A 410 57.51 5.79 25.19
N ASP A 411 57.80 4.70 24.47
CA ASP A 411 59.16 4.33 24.10
C ASP A 411 59.73 5.27 23.07
N THR A 412 60.84 5.94 23.41
CA THR A 412 61.50 6.89 22.51
C THR A 412 62.51 6.16 21.61
N SER A 413 62.84 6.78 20.49
CA SER A 413 63.89 6.30 19.59
C SER A 413 65.28 6.20 20.25
N PHE A 414 65.47 6.81 21.43
CA PHE A 414 66.70 6.82 22.17
C PHE A 414 66.74 5.73 23.29
N GLY A 415 65.74 4.88 23.39
CA GLY A 415 65.65 3.81 24.38
C GLY A 415 65.24 4.28 25.79
N THR A 416 64.68 5.48 25.93
CA THR A 416 64.14 6.03 27.18
C THR A 416 62.61 6.03 27.09
N VAL A 417 61.94 5.95 28.23
CA VAL A 417 60.49 6.06 28.33
C VAL A 417 60.09 7.45 28.79
N VAL A 418 59.16 8.09 28.10
CA VAL A 418 58.64 9.43 28.42
C VAL A 418 57.15 9.35 28.64
N PRO A 419 56.60 9.91 29.73
CA PRO A 419 55.16 9.92 29.93
C PRO A 419 54.45 10.84 28.93
N LEU A 420 53.26 10.47 28.50
CA LEU A 420 52.46 11.21 27.51
C LEU A 420 52.24 12.68 27.93
N ARG A 421 52.07 12.97 29.21
CA ARG A 421 51.89 14.30 29.79
C ARG A 421 53.01 15.30 29.46
N ASP A 422 54.23 14.84 29.18
CA ASP A 422 55.35 15.69 28.86
C ASP A 422 55.29 16.24 27.42
N ILE A 423 54.58 15.56 26.55
CA ILE A 423 54.50 15.86 25.10
C ILE A 423 53.09 16.12 24.58
N ALA A 424 52.02 15.94 25.39
CA ALA A 424 50.65 16.13 24.99
C ALA A 424 49.80 16.81 26.08
N GLU A 425 48.75 17.47 25.68
CA GLU A 425 47.75 18.08 26.56
C GLU A 425 46.37 17.61 26.20
N ILE A 426 45.45 17.52 27.19
CA ILE A 426 44.03 17.17 26.97
C ILE A 426 43.24 18.47 26.86
N ASN A 427 42.58 18.66 25.73
CA ASN A 427 41.62 19.73 25.51
C ASN A 427 40.21 19.15 25.39
N TYR A 428 39.30 19.62 26.23
CA TYR A 428 37.89 19.27 26.12
C TYR A 428 37.24 20.18 25.05
N ALA A 429 36.59 19.55 24.10
CA ALA A 429 35.82 20.22 23.06
C ALA A 429 34.46 19.55 22.91
N GLN A 430 33.45 20.37 22.78
CA GLN A 430 32.17 19.83 22.30
C GLN A 430 32.29 19.56 20.80
N SER A 431 32.00 18.37 20.39
CA SER A 431 32.00 18.01 18.98
C SER A 431 30.67 17.35 18.64
N GLN A 432 30.09 17.72 17.54
CA GLN A 432 29.00 16.97 16.96
C GLN A 432 29.59 15.69 16.36
N GLU A 433 28.96 14.58 16.65
CA GLU A 433 29.38 13.27 16.17
C GLU A 433 29.27 13.19 14.64
N THR A 434 28.19 13.76 14.10
CA THR A 434 27.91 13.73 12.66
C THR A 434 27.52 15.11 12.15
N ILE A 435 28.09 15.53 11.02
CA ILE A 435 27.71 16.74 10.29
C ILE A 435 27.05 16.30 8.98
N MET A 436 25.75 16.51 8.88
CA MET A 436 25.00 16.21 7.66
C MET A 436 25.04 17.37 6.68
N LYS A 437 25.21 17.05 5.39
CA LYS A 437 25.09 17.99 4.28
C LYS A 437 24.32 17.35 3.14
N GLN A 438 23.39 18.11 2.59
CA GLN A 438 22.65 17.74 1.38
C GLN A 438 22.80 18.89 0.36
N ASP A 439 23.15 18.56 -0.87
CA ASP A 439 23.35 19.53 -1.96
C ASP A 439 24.32 20.70 -1.62
N GLY A 440 25.29 20.43 -0.72
CA GLY A 440 26.27 21.40 -0.29
C GLY A 440 25.85 22.28 0.90
N LEU A 441 24.59 22.25 1.32
CA LEU A 441 24.05 22.93 2.49
C LEU A 441 24.19 22.07 3.75
N TYR A 442 24.40 22.69 4.90
CA TYR A 442 24.28 21.99 6.18
C TYR A 442 22.82 21.63 6.43
N GLN A 443 22.60 20.47 7.02
CA GLN A 443 21.27 19.96 7.35
C GLN A 443 21.20 19.64 8.84
N VAL A 444 20.09 20.02 9.44
CA VAL A 444 19.72 19.66 10.81
C VAL A 444 18.30 19.09 10.78
N SER A 445 18.15 17.89 11.29
CA SER A 445 16.85 17.23 11.40
C SER A 445 16.24 17.49 12.78
N VAL A 446 14.96 17.84 12.82
CA VAL A 446 14.13 17.93 14.02
C VAL A 446 13.12 16.78 13.95
N THR A 447 13.29 15.82 14.83
CA THR A 447 12.47 14.60 14.88
C THR A 447 11.52 14.65 16.07
N SER A 448 10.24 14.46 15.81
CA SER A 448 9.18 14.48 16.82
C SER A 448 8.55 13.10 16.94
N THR A 449 8.48 12.57 18.15
CA THR A 449 7.75 11.34 18.46
C THR A 449 6.34 11.68 18.92
N MET A 450 5.35 11.02 18.37
CA MET A 450 3.93 11.33 18.59
C MET A 450 3.18 10.13 19.17
N THR A 451 2.10 10.42 19.88
CA THR A 451 1.17 9.41 20.40
C THR A 451 0.38 8.77 19.26
N SER A 452 0.24 7.45 19.25
CA SER A 452 -0.43 6.68 18.18
C SER A 452 -1.84 7.16 17.83
N GLU A 453 -2.59 7.69 18.80
CA GLU A 453 -3.96 8.18 18.58
C GLU A 453 -4.03 9.53 17.86
N LYS A 454 -2.96 10.35 17.90
CA LYS A 454 -2.98 11.75 17.43
C LYS A 454 -1.92 12.03 16.36
N ILE A 455 -1.34 11.00 15.76
CA ILE A 455 -0.23 11.12 14.79
C ILE A 455 -0.56 12.15 13.70
N PHE A 456 -1.69 12.00 13.03
CA PHE A 456 -2.04 12.84 11.87
C PHE A 456 -2.44 14.27 12.27
N ASP A 457 -3.10 14.43 13.42
CA ASP A 457 -3.43 15.76 13.94
C ASP A 457 -2.16 16.52 14.33
N ALA A 458 -1.21 15.84 14.98
CA ALA A 458 0.07 16.41 15.36
C ALA A 458 0.93 16.72 14.11
N GLN A 459 1.01 15.83 13.12
CA GLN A 459 1.73 16.07 11.86
C GLN A 459 1.17 17.29 11.12
N ASN A 460 -0.15 17.40 11.00
CA ASN A 460 -0.78 18.55 10.36
C ASN A 460 -0.49 19.85 11.13
N ALA A 461 -0.54 19.81 12.47
CA ALA A 461 -0.22 20.97 13.28
C ALA A 461 1.26 21.37 13.16
N ILE A 462 2.18 20.39 13.06
CA ILE A 462 3.60 20.63 12.83
C ILE A 462 3.82 21.26 11.45
N ASN A 463 3.18 20.75 10.40
CA ASN A 463 3.28 21.34 9.06
C ASN A 463 2.76 22.76 9.02
N ASP A 464 1.59 23.01 9.61
CA ASP A 464 1.03 24.36 9.73
C ASP A 464 1.97 25.31 10.50
N LEU A 465 2.63 24.81 11.54
CA LEU A 465 3.61 25.58 12.30
C LEU A 465 4.81 25.95 11.42
N VAL A 466 5.38 24.98 10.67
CA VAL A 466 6.53 25.20 9.77
C VAL A 466 6.18 26.20 8.67
N ASP A 467 5.00 26.07 8.06
CA ASP A 467 4.53 26.96 7.00
C ASP A 467 4.33 28.42 7.46
N HIS A 468 4.03 28.61 8.76
CA HIS A 468 3.81 29.93 9.33
C HIS A 468 5.03 30.49 10.08
N THR A 469 6.08 29.69 10.31
CA THR A 469 7.30 30.10 10.97
C THR A 469 8.17 30.92 10.02
N VAL A 470 8.63 32.09 10.49
CA VAL A 470 9.55 32.93 9.72
C VAL A 470 10.97 32.51 10.06
N PHE A 471 11.61 31.80 9.16
CA PHE A 471 13.01 31.42 9.28
C PHE A 471 13.94 32.56 8.82
N PRO A 472 15.19 32.62 9.31
CA PRO A 472 16.22 33.50 8.75
C PRO A 472 16.43 33.24 7.24
N ASP A 473 16.81 34.25 6.47
CA ASP A 473 17.05 34.14 5.02
C ASP A 473 18.09 33.06 4.63
N SER A 474 18.97 32.68 5.56
CA SER A 474 19.98 31.64 5.40
C SER A 474 19.48 30.24 5.66
N VAL A 475 18.27 30.07 6.24
CA VAL A 475 17.69 28.80 6.66
C VAL A 475 16.40 28.54 5.88
N THR A 476 16.32 27.38 5.27
CA THR A 476 15.11 26.93 4.55
C THR A 476 14.63 25.60 5.08
N PRO A 477 13.33 25.45 5.38
CA PRO A 477 12.77 24.13 5.64
C PRO A 477 12.83 23.29 4.36
N ALA A 478 13.14 22.02 4.51
CA ALA A 478 13.17 21.03 3.44
C ALA A 478 12.37 19.80 3.87
N ASP A 479 11.79 19.13 2.90
CA ASP A 479 11.19 17.84 3.17
C ASP A 479 12.26 16.87 3.65
N SER A 480 11.98 16.13 4.72
CA SER A 480 12.86 15.04 5.13
C SER A 480 12.98 14.01 4.00
N MET A 481 14.06 13.25 4.00
CA MET A 481 14.27 12.21 2.99
C MET A 481 13.04 11.27 2.89
N MET A 482 12.41 10.96 4.04
CA MET A 482 11.21 10.13 4.11
C MET A 482 10.00 10.82 3.48
N THR A 483 9.75 12.09 3.82
CA THR A 483 8.64 12.89 3.26
C THR A 483 8.82 13.08 1.76
N GLY A 484 10.04 13.36 1.31
CA GLY A 484 10.39 13.45 -0.12
C GLY A 484 10.11 12.15 -0.86
N MET A 485 10.55 11.00 -0.32
CA MET A 485 10.25 9.68 -0.90
C MET A 485 8.73 9.43 -0.95
N MET A 486 8.00 9.78 0.10
CA MET A 486 6.53 9.63 0.13
C MET A 486 5.85 10.43 -0.97
N ASN A 487 6.23 11.69 -1.14
CA ASN A 487 5.68 12.56 -2.18
C ASN A 487 5.99 12.04 -3.59
N ASP A 488 7.21 11.58 -3.83
CA ASP A 488 7.63 11.01 -5.11
C ASP A 488 6.84 9.73 -5.43
N GLU A 489 6.64 8.85 -4.45
CA GLU A 489 5.88 7.61 -4.62
C GLU A 489 4.39 7.87 -4.86
N LEU A 490 3.78 8.83 -4.15
CA LEU A 490 2.38 9.25 -4.39
C LEU A 490 2.22 9.86 -5.79
N GLN A 491 3.16 10.70 -6.22
CA GLN A 491 3.14 11.26 -7.57
C GLN A 491 3.28 10.17 -8.64
N ALA A 492 4.17 9.20 -8.45
CA ALA A 492 4.35 8.07 -9.36
C ALA A 492 3.06 7.24 -9.48
N LEU A 493 2.37 6.96 -8.37
CA LEU A 493 1.09 6.26 -8.36
C LEU A 493 -0.02 7.06 -9.05
N LEU A 494 -0.14 8.35 -8.78
CA LEU A 494 -1.12 9.20 -9.45
C LEU A 494 -0.88 9.27 -10.96
N GLN A 495 0.38 9.36 -11.39
CA GLN A 495 0.75 9.30 -12.80
C GLN A 495 0.37 7.94 -13.40
N ALA A 496 0.63 6.82 -12.72
CA ALA A 496 0.24 5.49 -13.18
C ALA A 496 -1.28 5.36 -13.34
N ILE A 497 -2.07 5.88 -12.38
CA ILE A 497 -3.54 5.90 -12.46
C ILE A 497 -4.02 6.73 -13.66
N LEU A 498 -3.43 7.89 -13.92
CA LEU A 498 -3.77 8.73 -15.06
C LEU A 498 -3.45 8.04 -16.39
N VAL A 499 -2.25 7.46 -16.50
CA VAL A 499 -1.83 6.70 -17.69
C VAL A 499 -2.74 5.48 -17.90
N ALA A 500 -3.03 4.71 -16.84
CA ALA A 500 -3.96 3.59 -16.92
C ALA A 500 -5.34 4.03 -17.41
N THR A 501 -5.87 5.11 -16.86
CA THR A 501 -7.17 5.68 -17.25
C THR A 501 -7.18 6.06 -18.72
N PHE A 502 -6.12 6.70 -19.20
CA PHE A 502 -5.98 7.07 -20.61
C PHE A 502 -5.88 5.84 -21.52
N LEU A 503 -5.07 4.85 -21.15
CA LEU A 503 -4.90 3.63 -21.93
C LEU A 503 -6.20 2.82 -22.02
N VAL A 504 -6.93 2.71 -20.91
CA VAL A 504 -8.26 2.07 -20.87
C VAL A 504 -9.23 2.78 -21.81
N PHE A 505 -9.26 4.13 -21.78
CA PHE A 505 -10.07 4.90 -22.69
C PHE A 505 -9.72 4.60 -24.17
N LEU A 506 -8.44 4.55 -24.49
CA LEU A 506 -7.95 4.29 -25.84
C LEU A 506 -8.36 2.90 -26.33
N VAL A 507 -8.15 1.86 -25.50
CA VAL A 507 -8.53 0.48 -25.83
C VAL A 507 -10.04 0.37 -26.02
N MET A 508 -10.83 0.95 -25.13
CA MET A 508 -12.29 0.96 -25.27
C MET A 508 -12.76 1.75 -26.50
N ALA A 509 -12.07 2.86 -26.82
CA ALA A 509 -12.43 3.65 -28.00
C ALA A 509 -12.20 2.86 -29.30
N MET A 510 -11.14 2.04 -29.34
CA MET A 510 -10.89 1.10 -30.45
C MET A 510 -11.94 -0.02 -30.47
N GLN A 511 -12.28 -0.58 -29.30
CA GLN A 511 -13.22 -1.71 -29.22
C GLN A 511 -14.64 -1.34 -29.62
N PHE A 512 -15.13 -0.18 -29.18
CA PHE A 512 -16.49 0.29 -29.51
C PHE A 512 -16.58 1.10 -30.80
N GLU A 513 -15.46 1.35 -31.48
CA GLU A 513 -15.38 2.26 -32.62
C GLU A 513 -16.07 3.62 -32.37
N SER A 514 -16.18 3.99 -31.08
CA SER A 514 -16.91 5.17 -30.64
C SER A 514 -16.37 5.72 -29.33
N PRO A 515 -15.72 6.89 -29.33
CA PRO A 515 -15.24 7.52 -28.11
C PRO A 515 -16.37 7.87 -27.11
N ARG A 516 -17.62 7.95 -27.58
CA ARG A 516 -18.76 8.27 -26.69
C ARG A 516 -19.16 7.12 -25.80
N PHE A 517 -19.18 5.90 -26.35
CA PHE A 517 -19.49 4.71 -25.56
C PHE A 517 -18.38 4.43 -24.56
N SER A 518 -17.12 4.63 -24.96
CA SER A 518 -15.95 4.51 -24.08
C SER A 518 -16.03 5.50 -22.92
N PHE A 519 -16.27 6.77 -23.20
CA PHE A 519 -16.45 7.80 -22.17
C PHE A 519 -17.60 7.49 -21.22
N MET A 520 -18.69 6.93 -21.74
CA MET A 520 -19.86 6.56 -20.93
C MET A 520 -19.54 5.43 -19.94
N VAL A 521 -18.79 4.42 -20.37
CA VAL A 521 -18.37 3.32 -19.49
C VAL A 521 -17.36 3.84 -18.44
N MET A 522 -16.40 4.66 -18.84
CA MET A 522 -15.43 5.25 -17.93
C MET A 522 -16.06 6.13 -16.86
N MET A 523 -17.18 6.80 -17.15
CA MET A 523 -17.91 7.57 -16.13
C MET A 523 -18.36 6.73 -14.93
N CYS A 524 -18.35 5.40 -15.03
CA CYS A 524 -18.68 4.52 -13.90
C CYS A 524 -17.51 4.37 -12.90
N ILE A 525 -16.26 4.62 -13.33
CA ILE A 525 -15.07 4.49 -12.49
C ILE A 525 -15.14 5.41 -11.26
N PRO A 526 -15.37 6.72 -11.38
CA PRO A 526 -15.47 7.61 -10.22
C PRO A 526 -16.55 7.18 -9.22
N PHE A 527 -17.64 6.59 -9.71
CA PHE A 527 -18.72 6.14 -8.84
C PHE A 527 -18.38 4.83 -8.09
N ALA A 528 -17.42 4.07 -8.56
CA ALA A 528 -16.91 2.91 -7.82
C ALA A 528 -16.16 3.33 -6.55
N LEU A 529 -15.51 4.50 -6.56
CA LEU A 529 -14.80 5.05 -5.41
C LEU A 529 -15.73 5.27 -4.20
N ILE A 530 -17.04 5.49 -4.44
CA ILE A 530 -18.03 5.66 -3.38
C ILE A 530 -18.00 4.48 -2.40
N GLY A 531 -18.03 3.26 -2.92
CA GLY A 531 -18.02 2.07 -2.08
C GLY A 531 -16.69 1.82 -1.41
N SER A 532 -15.58 2.11 -2.10
CA SER A 532 -14.24 1.93 -1.58
C SER A 532 -13.98 2.83 -0.37
N PHE A 533 -14.15 4.14 -0.51
CA PHE A 533 -13.96 5.08 0.60
C PHE A 533 -14.95 4.86 1.74
N LEU A 534 -16.21 4.49 1.40
CA LEU A 534 -17.19 4.19 2.44
C LEU A 534 -16.78 2.96 3.26
N LEU A 535 -16.24 1.91 2.63
CA LEU A 535 -15.81 0.72 3.35
C LEU A 535 -14.54 0.99 4.16
N LEU A 536 -13.57 1.74 3.64
CA LEU A 536 -12.39 2.19 4.40
C LEU A 536 -12.81 2.99 5.64
N PHE A 537 -13.76 3.92 5.49
CA PHE A 537 -14.27 4.71 6.60
C PHE A 537 -14.97 3.85 7.67
N ILE A 538 -15.82 2.88 7.26
CA ILE A 538 -16.52 1.98 8.20
C ILE A 538 -15.54 1.08 8.95
N THR A 539 -14.48 0.64 8.29
CA THR A 539 -13.45 -0.23 8.89
C THR A 539 -12.36 0.57 9.60
N GLN A 540 -12.42 1.90 9.58
CA GLN A 540 -11.39 2.80 10.12
C GLN A 540 -9.99 2.48 9.57
N SER A 541 -9.93 2.07 8.32
CA SER A 541 -8.68 1.77 7.63
C SER A 541 -8.15 3.00 6.92
N THR A 542 -6.84 3.17 6.93
CA THR A 542 -6.11 4.28 6.31
C THR A 542 -6.06 4.19 4.78
N ILE A 543 -5.81 5.32 4.13
CA ILE A 543 -5.47 5.35 2.71
C ILE A 543 -3.97 5.11 2.59
N SER A 544 -3.59 3.89 2.25
CA SER A 544 -2.19 3.51 2.03
C SER A 544 -1.85 3.40 0.54
N MET A 545 -0.55 3.33 0.22
CA MET A 545 -0.08 3.04 -1.13
C MET A 545 -0.69 1.74 -1.68
N VAL A 546 -0.85 0.73 -0.81
CA VAL A 546 -1.47 -0.55 -1.15
C VAL A 546 -2.97 -0.40 -1.43
N SER A 547 -3.68 0.46 -0.69
CA SER A 547 -5.09 0.77 -0.96
C SER A 547 -5.27 1.56 -2.26
N LEU A 548 -4.35 2.47 -2.60
CA LEU A 548 -4.34 3.18 -3.89
C LEU A 548 -4.17 2.22 -5.07
N MET A 549 -3.34 1.18 -4.90
CA MET A 549 -3.28 0.09 -5.87
C MET A 549 -4.61 -0.64 -6.04
N GLY A 550 -5.35 -0.82 -4.95
CA GLY A 550 -6.71 -1.35 -4.98
C GLY A 550 -7.65 -0.55 -5.88
N PHE A 551 -7.55 0.79 -5.89
CA PHE A 551 -8.33 1.65 -6.81
C PHE A 551 -7.95 1.41 -8.26
N LEU A 552 -6.68 1.26 -8.57
CA LEU A 552 -6.23 0.96 -9.92
C LEU A 552 -6.75 -0.39 -10.40
N MET A 553 -6.68 -1.42 -9.55
CA MET A 553 -7.23 -2.74 -9.86
C MET A 553 -8.75 -2.72 -10.05
N LEU A 554 -9.45 -2.01 -9.16
CA LEU A 554 -10.90 -1.82 -9.24
C LEU A 554 -11.33 -1.23 -10.58
N MET A 555 -10.55 -0.31 -11.14
CA MET A 555 -10.81 0.31 -12.43
C MET A 555 -10.92 -0.76 -13.54
N GLY A 556 -9.99 -1.71 -13.59
CA GLY A 556 -10.00 -2.80 -14.58
C GLY A 556 -11.23 -3.70 -14.45
N ILE A 557 -11.62 -4.03 -13.22
CA ILE A 557 -12.77 -4.93 -12.96
C ILE A 557 -14.10 -4.24 -13.28
N VAL A 558 -14.25 -2.97 -12.90
CA VAL A 558 -15.50 -2.20 -13.10
C VAL A 558 -15.76 -1.95 -14.59
N VAL A 559 -14.71 -1.61 -15.33
CA VAL A 559 -14.81 -1.35 -16.77
C VAL A 559 -15.24 -2.62 -17.52
N ASN A 560 -14.72 -3.79 -17.14
CA ASN A 560 -15.10 -5.07 -17.75
C ASN A 560 -16.62 -5.32 -17.70
N ASN A 561 -17.25 -5.12 -16.53
CA ASN A 561 -18.70 -5.26 -16.38
C ASN A 561 -19.48 -4.27 -17.26
N GLY A 562 -18.95 -3.05 -17.40
CA GLY A 562 -19.53 -2.00 -18.25
C GLY A 562 -19.46 -2.34 -19.75
N ILE A 563 -18.32 -2.87 -20.20
CA ILE A 563 -18.11 -3.29 -21.59
C ILE A 563 -19.13 -4.35 -21.99
N LEU A 564 -19.25 -5.43 -21.21
CA LEU A 564 -20.17 -6.53 -21.48
C LEU A 564 -21.62 -6.09 -21.51
N PHE A 565 -22.00 -5.11 -20.70
CA PHE A 565 -23.35 -4.56 -20.69
C PHE A 565 -23.65 -3.77 -21.97
N VAL A 566 -22.74 -2.86 -22.36
CA VAL A 566 -22.91 -1.99 -23.53
C VAL A 566 -22.88 -2.78 -24.82
N ASP A 567 -21.98 -3.75 -24.93
CA ASP A 567 -21.86 -4.67 -26.07
C ASP A 567 -23.18 -5.44 -26.30
N SER A 568 -23.72 -6.05 -25.22
CA SER A 568 -25.03 -6.73 -25.28
C SER A 568 -26.17 -5.79 -25.66
N ALA A 569 -26.17 -4.55 -25.18
CA ALA A 569 -27.19 -3.56 -25.56
C ALA A 569 -27.09 -3.13 -27.03
N ASN A 570 -25.87 -2.96 -27.54
CA ASN A 570 -25.63 -2.63 -28.94
C ASN A 570 -26.08 -3.77 -29.88
N MET A 571 -25.76 -5.01 -29.55
CA MET A 571 -26.18 -6.19 -30.31
C MET A 571 -27.72 -6.29 -30.42
N LEU A 572 -28.45 -6.14 -29.31
CA LEU A 572 -29.92 -6.15 -29.31
C LEU A 572 -30.53 -4.96 -30.11
N ARG A 573 -29.83 -3.84 -30.18
CA ARG A 573 -30.25 -2.71 -31.03
C ARG A 573 -30.01 -2.94 -32.52
N GLU A 574 -28.95 -3.64 -32.88
CA GLU A 574 -28.71 -4.08 -34.26
C GLU A 574 -29.77 -5.06 -34.74
N GLU A 575 -30.29 -5.92 -33.80
CA GLU A 575 -31.43 -6.79 -34.06
C GLU A 575 -32.77 -6.04 -34.20
N GLY A 576 -32.79 -4.70 -34.05
CA GLY A 576 -33.95 -3.85 -34.29
C GLY A 576 -34.76 -3.47 -33.05
N MET A 577 -34.31 -3.79 -31.84
CA MET A 577 -35.00 -3.36 -30.61
C MET A 577 -34.91 -1.84 -30.38
N SER A 578 -35.94 -1.29 -29.73
CA SER A 578 -35.85 0.10 -29.27
C SER A 578 -34.75 0.31 -28.25
N THR A 579 -34.14 1.49 -28.19
CA THR A 579 -33.02 1.75 -27.25
C THR A 579 -33.41 1.46 -25.77
N GLU A 580 -34.64 1.81 -25.36
CA GLU A 580 -35.10 1.59 -23.98
C GLU A 580 -35.31 0.12 -23.69
N ASP A 581 -35.91 -0.64 -24.62
CA ASP A 581 -36.15 -2.07 -24.44
C ASP A 581 -34.84 -2.88 -24.55
N ALA A 582 -33.93 -2.53 -25.45
CA ALA A 582 -32.61 -3.14 -25.56
C ALA A 582 -31.79 -3.00 -24.26
N LEU A 583 -31.81 -1.83 -23.61
CA LEU A 583 -31.14 -1.61 -22.33
C LEU A 583 -31.77 -2.43 -21.19
N VAL A 584 -33.11 -2.53 -21.14
CA VAL A 584 -33.80 -3.33 -20.14
C VAL A 584 -33.56 -4.82 -20.38
N ALA A 585 -33.55 -5.27 -21.62
CA ALA A 585 -33.28 -6.66 -22.00
C ALA A 585 -31.83 -7.04 -21.71
N SER A 586 -30.85 -6.20 -22.12
CA SER A 586 -29.43 -6.39 -21.80
C SER A 586 -29.19 -6.46 -20.31
N GLY A 587 -29.73 -5.51 -19.52
CA GLY A 587 -29.62 -5.51 -18.07
C GLY A 587 -30.19 -6.79 -17.44
N SER A 588 -31.30 -7.30 -17.95
CA SER A 588 -31.92 -8.53 -17.46
C SER A 588 -31.11 -9.77 -17.77
N THR A 589 -30.55 -9.85 -18.97
CA THR A 589 -29.74 -11.01 -19.43
C THR A 589 -28.38 -11.04 -18.73
N ARG A 590 -27.76 -9.88 -18.54
CA ARG A 590 -26.43 -9.75 -17.93
C ARG A 590 -26.44 -9.71 -16.40
N LEU A 591 -27.61 -9.56 -15.77
CA LEU A 591 -27.72 -9.46 -14.31
C LEU A 591 -27.14 -10.69 -13.60
N ARG A 592 -27.47 -11.90 -14.07
CA ARG A 592 -27.00 -13.15 -13.46
C ARG A 592 -25.48 -13.31 -13.58
N PRO A 593 -24.85 -13.18 -14.78
CA PRO A 593 -23.40 -13.21 -14.91
C PRO A 593 -22.69 -12.18 -14.05
N ILE A 594 -23.10 -10.92 -14.10
CA ILE A 594 -22.48 -9.82 -13.33
C ILE A 594 -22.54 -10.11 -11.82
N LEU A 595 -23.68 -10.58 -11.30
CA LEU A 595 -23.79 -10.94 -9.89
C LEU A 595 -22.91 -12.16 -9.53
N MET A 596 -22.80 -13.14 -10.44
CA MET A 596 -21.94 -14.30 -10.21
C MET A 596 -20.49 -13.91 -10.10
N THR A 597 -19.96 -13.13 -11.05
CA THR A 597 -18.56 -12.71 -11.06
C THR A 597 -18.26 -11.80 -9.89
N THR A 598 -19.08 -10.79 -9.64
CA THR A 598 -18.90 -9.86 -8.52
C THR A 598 -18.87 -10.56 -7.17
N LEU A 599 -19.86 -11.43 -6.91
CA LEU A 599 -19.92 -12.16 -5.64
C LEU A 599 -18.77 -13.16 -5.48
N THR A 600 -18.33 -13.79 -6.56
CA THR A 600 -17.17 -14.69 -6.52
C THR A 600 -15.90 -13.92 -6.19
N THR A 601 -15.67 -12.76 -6.82
CA THR A 601 -14.51 -11.90 -6.56
C THR A 601 -14.55 -11.35 -5.13
N ILE A 602 -15.69 -10.85 -4.65
CA ILE A 602 -15.84 -10.37 -3.27
C ILE A 602 -15.52 -11.49 -2.28
N LEU A 603 -16.10 -12.69 -2.46
CA LEU A 603 -15.89 -13.82 -1.55
C LEU A 603 -14.43 -14.30 -1.55
N SER A 604 -13.73 -14.24 -2.69
CA SER A 604 -12.31 -14.61 -2.75
C SER A 604 -11.43 -13.62 -1.97
N MET A 605 -11.84 -12.36 -1.83
CA MET A 605 -11.08 -11.30 -1.15
C MET A 605 -11.43 -11.16 0.35
N ILE A 606 -12.51 -11.79 0.84
CA ILE A 606 -12.88 -11.70 2.26
C ILE A 606 -11.74 -12.09 3.21
N PRO A 607 -11.01 -13.21 3.01
CA PRO A 607 -9.91 -13.56 3.91
C PRO A 607 -8.84 -12.49 4.01
N MET A 608 -8.49 -11.87 2.87
CA MET A 608 -7.54 -10.75 2.79
C MET A 608 -8.13 -9.47 3.41
N GLY A 609 -9.41 -9.17 3.17
CA GLY A 609 -10.10 -8.00 3.75
C GLY A 609 -10.29 -8.10 5.26
N LEU A 610 -10.26 -9.30 5.83
CA LEU A 610 -10.25 -9.54 7.29
C LEU A 610 -8.84 -9.53 7.89
N GLY A 611 -7.79 -9.29 7.10
CA GLY A 611 -6.42 -9.27 7.57
C GLY A 611 -5.94 -10.60 8.15
N LEU A 612 -6.46 -11.74 7.67
CA LEU A 612 -6.11 -13.06 8.20
C LEU A 612 -4.69 -13.46 7.79
N GLY A 613 -3.88 -13.83 8.78
CA GLY A 613 -2.47 -14.21 8.62
C GLY A 613 -1.51 -13.13 9.16
N ASP A 614 -0.29 -13.52 9.47
CA ASP A 614 0.69 -12.66 10.15
C ASP A 614 1.00 -11.35 9.36
N ASN A 615 0.91 -11.37 8.03
CA ASN A 615 1.08 -10.20 7.16
C ASN A 615 -0.22 -9.78 6.43
N GLY A 616 -1.38 -10.24 6.92
CA GLY A 616 -2.67 -9.98 6.28
C GLY A 616 -3.05 -8.49 6.25
N VAL A 617 -2.62 -7.73 7.25
CA VAL A 617 -2.89 -6.30 7.41
C VAL A 617 -2.30 -5.50 6.24
N MET A 618 -1.11 -5.84 5.76
CA MET A 618 -0.44 -5.15 4.65
C MET A 618 -1.30 -5.09 3.38
N MET A 619 -2.04 -6.16 3.06
CA MET A 619 -2.88 -6.24 1.86
C MET A 619 -4.37 -5.95 2.13
N GLN A 620 -4.74 -5.73 3.39
CA GLN A 620 -6.12 -5.53 3.83
C GLN A 620 -6.77 -4.33 3.16
N GLY A 621 -6.08 -3.17 3.16
CA GLY A 621 -6.58 -1.93 2.57
C GLY A 621 -6.95 -2.10 1.09
N MET A 622 -6.12 -2.80 0.32
CA MET A 622 -6.40 -3.11 -1.09
C MET A 622 -7.66 -3.98 -1.25
N ALA A 623 -7.79 -5.04 -0.44
CA ALA A 623 -8.95 -5.90 -0.48
C ALA A 623 -10.24 -5.16 -0.12
N LEU A 624 -10.21 -4.29 0.91
CA LEU A 624 -11.34 -3.46 1.32
C LEU A 624 -11.76 -2.49 0.21
N VAL A 625 -10.81 -1.83 -0.43
CA VAL A 625 -11.07 -0.94 -1.58
C VAL A 625 -11.79 -1.70 -2.69
N ILE A 626 -11.31 -2.91 -3.04
CA ILE A 626 -11.90 -3.70 -4.11
C ILE A 626 -13.29 -4.23 -3.70
N ILE A 627 -13.46 -4.76 -2.49
CA ILE A 627 -14.75 -5.26 -1.98
C ILE A 627 -15.79 -4.14 -1.96
N GLY A 628 -15.46 -3.00 -1.36
CA GLY A 628 -16.35 -1.85 -1.27
C GLY A 628 -16.69 -1.27 -2.64
N GLY A 629 -15.66 -1.03 -3.44
CA GLY A 629 -15.80 -0.47 -4.78
C GLY A 629 -16.55 -1.37 -5.73
N LEU A 630 -16.30 -2.68 -5.71
CA LEU A 630 -17.00 -3.66 -6.55
C LEU A 630 -18.47 -3.79 -6.14
N THR A 631 -18.78 -3.74 -4.85
CA THR A 631 -20.15 -3.75 -4.34
C THR A 631 -20.93 -2.54 -4.83
N ALA A 632 -20.39 -1.35 -4.62
CA ALA A 632 -21.06 -0.11 -5.05
C ALA A 632 -21.12 0.00 -6.58
N SER A 633 -20.02 -0.30 -7.27
CA SER A 633 -19.97 -0.23 -8.74
C SER A 633 -20.96 -1.17 -9.40
N THR A 634 -21.15 -2.39 -8.88
CA THR A 634 -22.11 -3.33 -9.46
C THR A 634 -23.52 -2.77 -9.42
N ILE A 635 -23.93 -2.20 -8.29
CA ILE A 635 -25.26 -1.59 -8.14
C ILE A 635 -25.38 -0.36 -9.04
N LEU A 636 -24.37 0.51 -9.01
CA LEU A 636 -24.39 1.78 -9.73
C LEU A 636 -24.25 1.57 -11.25
N THR A 637 -23.42 0.63 -11.71
CA THR A 637 -23.23 0.32 -13.12
C THR A 637 -24.52 -0.17 -13.76
N LEU A 638 -25.26 -1.07 -13.11
CA LEU A 638 -26.55 -1.55 -13.57
C LEU A 638 -27.61 -0.44 -13.70
N ILE A 639 -27.46 0.68 -12.99
CA ILE A 639 -28.39 1.83 -13.03
C ILE A 639 -27.83 2.96 -13.91
N LEU A 640 -26.54 3.29 -13.74
CA LEU A 640 -25.93 4.47 -14.38
C LEU A 640 -25.62 4.23 -15.86
N ILE A 641 -25.11 3.05 -16.25
CA ILE A 641 -24.83 2.77 -17.67
C ILE A 641 -26.07 2.97 -18.55
N PRO A 642 -27.24 2.34 -18.26
CA PRO A 642 -28.44 2.59 -19.03
C PRO A 642 -28.86 4.06 -19.06
N THR A 643 -28.65 4.75 -17.93
CA THR A 643 -28.99 6.18 -17.79
C THR A 643 -28.09 7.06 -18.64
N PHE A 644 -26.77 6.82 -18.60
CA PHE A 644 -25.79 7.54 -19.43
C PHE A 644 -25.96 7.19 -20.90
N TYR A 645 -26.25 5.94 -21.23
CA TYR A 645 -26.51 5.51 -22.59
C TYR A 645 -27.64 6.35 -23.22
N LEU A 646 -28.76 6.54 -22.50
CA LEU A 646 -29.87 7.36 -22.96
C LEU A 646 -29.54 8.87 -23.04
N ILE A 647 -28.52 9.35 -22.31
CA ILE A 647 -28.09 10.76 -22.34
C ILE A 647 -27.15 11.00 -23.53
N PHE A 648 -26.20 10.10 -23.77
CA PHE A 648 -25.10 10.29 -24.73
C PHE A 648 -25.44 9.80 -26.15
N ASP A 649 -26.35 8.82 -26.29
CA ASP A 649 -26.72 8.27 -27.61
C ASP A 649 -27.54 9.25 -28.46
N LYS A 650 -27.07 9.51 -29.69
CA LYS A 650 -27.75 10.42 -30.62
C LYS A 650 -29.05 9.83 -31.17
N ARG A 651 -29.10 8.51 -31.46
CA ARG A 651 -30.28 7.83 -31.97
C ARG A 651 -31.42 7.87 -30.98
N SER A 652 -31.17 7.60 -29.72
CA SER A 652 -32.14 7.74 -28.63
C SER A 652 -32.75 9.16 -28.55
N ARG A 653 -31.96 10.18 -28.82
CA ARG A 653 -32.47 11.58 -28.88
C ARG A 653 -33.39 11.81 -30.07
N GLN A 654 -33.10 11.19 -31.22
CA GLN A 654 -33.92 11.30 -32.44
C GLN A 654 -35.24 10.53 -32.27
N GLU A 655 -35.22 9.29 -31.76
CA GLU A 655 -36.39 8.47 -31.46
C GLU A 655 -37.34 9.19 -30.50
N ARG A 656 -36.82 9.82 -29.45
CA ARG A 656 -37.64 10.61 -28.51
C ARG A 656 -38.21 11.89 -29.12
N ARG A 657 -37.48 12.55 -30.02
CA ARG A 657 -38.00 13.70 -30.76
C ARG A 657 -39.11 13.29 -31.71
N ALA A 658 -38.95 12.13 -32.37
CA ALA A 658 -39.98 11.56 -33.23
C ALA A 658 -41.25 11.16 -32.43
N ALA A 659 -41.06 10.45 -31.30
CA ALA A 659 -42.18 10.07 -30.42
C ALA A 659 -42.91 11.27 -29.82
N LYS A 660 -42.18 12.36 -29.44
CA LYS A 660 -42.82 13.60 -28.98
C LYS A 660 -43.58 14.33 -30.10
N LYS A 661 -43.07 14.30 -31.34
CA LYS A 661 -43.77 14.86 -32.49
C LYS A 661 -45.05 14.09 -32.79
N LEU A 662 -45.00 12.76 -32.79
CA LEU A 662 -46.16 11.87 -32.95
C LEU A 662 -47.20 12.07 -31.84
N ALA A 663 -46.78 12.12 -30.56
CA ALA A 663 -47.68 12.40 -29.45
C ALA A 663 -48.31 13.80 -29.49
N LYS A 664 -47.61 14.79 -30.07
CA LYS A 664 -48.14 16.15 -30.26
C LYS A 664 -49.12 16.21 -31.42
N SER A 665 -48.88 15.48 -32.52
CA SER A 665 -49.79 15.37 -33.64
C SER A 665 -51.09 14.62 -33.28
N GLN A 666 -50.99 13.55 -32.47
CA GLN A 666 -52.15 12.83 -31.95
C GLN A 666 -53.00 13.64 -30.95
N ARG A 667 -52.37 14.55 -30.18
CA ARG A 667 -53.11 15.50 -29.32
C ARG A 667 -53.76 16.62 -30.09
N SER A 668 -53.14 17.12 -31.16
CA SER A 668 -53.72 18.15 -32.01
C SER A 668 -54.81 17.61 -32.94
N GLY A 669 -54.77 16.32 -33.31
CA GLY A 669 -55.87 15.67 -34.05
C GLY A 669 -57.12 15.43 -33.21
N LYS A 670 -56.97 15.20 -31.88
CA LYS A 670 -58.11 15.04 -30.96
C LYS A 670 -58.82 16.36 -30.57
N THR A 671 -58.15 17.49 -30.73
CA THR A 671 -58.77 18.82 -30.51
C THR A 671 -59.46 19.35 -31.74
N GLY A 672 -59.19 18.81 -32.96
CA GLY A 672 -59.88 19.19 -34.19
C GLY A 672 -61.22 18.48 -34.42
N ASP A 673 -61.40 17.29 -33.78
CA ASP A 673 -62.68 16.54 -33.88
C ASP A 673 -63.75 16.96 -32.84
N ALA A 674 -63.35 17.78 -31.84
CA ALA A 674 -64.26 18.27 -30.79
C ALA A 674 -64.84 19.65 -31.04
N GLU A 675 -64.46 20.30 -32.17
CA GLU A 675 -65.05 21.61 -32.62
C GLU A 675 -66.01 21.48 -33.81
N ASN A 676 -66.29 20.23 -34.25
CA ASN A 676 -67.21 19.94 -35.34
C ASN A 676 -68.37 18.99 -34.95
N GLU A 677 -68.74 18.87 -33.67
CA GLU A 677 -70.04 18.34 -33.25
C GLU A 677 -70.90 19.46 -32.60
#